data_a54d6ba1e5b608c116203581551d1d8a
#
_entry.id   a54d6ba1e5b608c116203581551d1d8a
#
_cell.length_a   1.000
_cell.length_b   1.000
_cell.length_c   1.000
_cell.angle_alpha   90.00
_cell.angle_beta   90.00
_cell.angle_gamma   90.00
#
_symmetry.space_group_name_H-M   'P 1'
#
loop_
_entity.id
_entity.type
_entity.pdbx_description
1 polymer ?
#
loop_
_entity_poly.entity_id
_entity_poly.type
_entity_poly.pdbx_seq_one_letter_code
_entity_poly.pdbx_strand_id
1 'polypeptide(L)'
;MRTKIIAILLFANLTTSLNAQNHDKVGLLEKPVPVSSVKNITGFFGHRMEVNRDAYLKHFPIEKYVDFVVNRQHTAWDWTQAEQHGKWIESAYLSAVQSGDQELLAKAEAVLNRIIGSQEESGYVGATAKSFRSPERPVRGMDTYELYFVFHAFITVYEETGDKKALAAAEKLADYFLQYFGPGKLEFWPSKLRAPENKQKHLDGQSEFAGHSVHYSWEGTLLCDPVTRLYELTGKKKYLDWSQWVVSNIDKWSGWDAFSRLDSVADGTLGVDKLQPYVHSHTFHMNFMGFLRLYRITGDKSLLRKVAGAWDDIHERQMYITGGVSVAEHYEHDYVKPLSGNIVETCATMSWMQLTQQLLELTGESKYADAMERLMINHVFAAQDCENGVCRYHTAPNGSKPDGYFHGPDCCTASGHRIISMLPTFIYAEKGKEFYVNQYMPSQYNGKDFAFSITGNYPESENMELVIESEKAKNKTINLRIPSWCENPKVSVNGEAVADIKPGTYLKLSRKWGKGDKINIIFPMEEKWISRSHHSKYISYRLPGGEVMYKEEPADKIPYAFVRGPIVYSLDMVWNKQLCNDDVDMEQDMRMNVTSKPTAINKPRKDMLGPVYQAKALYKGSEVDVVLTPFANIGQWFRPDGVKPQKNADAFTYAIWLYKAE
;
A
#
# COMPACT_ATOMS: atom_id res chain seq x y z
N MET A 1 13.62 -40.83 -38.44
CA MET A 1 12.33 -40.46 -37.85
C MET A 1 12.39 -40.67 -36.35
N ARG A 2 12.60 -39.65 -35.58
CA ARG A 2 12.49 -39.69 -34.10
C ARG A 2 11.39 -38.69 -33.70
N THR A 3 10.27 -39.24 -33.32
CA THR A 3 9.08 -38.53 -32.90
C THR A 3 9.37 -37.95 -31.52
N LYS A 4 9.42 -36.62 -31.41
CA LYS A 4 9.45 -35.91 -30.14
C LYS A 4 8.03 -35.89 -29.57
N ILE A 5 7.81 -36.62 -28.50
CA ILE A 5 6.60 -36.51 -27.67
C ILE A 5 6.72 -35.22 -26.88
N ILE A 6 5.91 -34.24 -27.22
CA ILE A 6 5.70 -33.04 -26.42
C ILE A 6 4.71 -33.43 -25.31
N ALA A 7 5.20 -33.55 -24.09
CA ALA A 7 4.35 -33.71 -22.92
C ALA A 7 3.69 -32.38 -22.65
N ILE A 8 2.44 -32.23 -23.06
CA ILE A 8 1.56 -31.14 -22.61
C ILE A 8 1.16 -31.50 -21.18
N LEU A 9 1.82 -30.91 -20.21
CA LEU A 9 1.35 -30.90 -18.82
C LEU A 9 0.08 -30.04 -18.74
N LEU A 10 -1.05 -30.71 -18.84
CA LEU A 10 -2.33 -30.17 -18.39
C LEU A 10 -2.21 -29.91 -16.89
N PHE A 11 -2.05 -28.66 -16.51
CA PHE A 11 -2.32 -28.21 -15.15
C PHE A 11 -3.83 -28.42 -14.89
N ALA A 12 -4.17 -29.58 -14.36
CA ALA A 12 -5.43 -29.78 -13.68
C ALA A 12 -5.46 -28.76 -12.53
N ASN A 13 -6.38 -27.81 -12.60
CA ASN A 13 -6.76 -26.94 -11.51
C ASN A 13 -7.20 -27.79 -10.31
N LEU A 14 -6.29 -28.31 -9.54
CA LEU A 14 -6.48 -28.80 -8.19
C LEU A 14 -6.52 -27.57 -7.27
N THR A 15 -7.55 -26.75 -7.41
CA THR A 15 -8.04 -26.01 -6.26
C THR A 15 -8.60 -27.04 -5.28
N THR A 16 -7.73 -27.71 -4.55
CA THR A 16 -8.13 -28.23 -3.26
C THR A 16 -8.54 -26.98 -2.48
N SER A 17 -9.85 -26.82 -2.30
CA SER A 17 -10.36 -26.02 -1.20
C SER A 17 -9.70 -26.62 0.05
N LEU A 18 -8.58 -26.03 0.45
CA LEU A 18 -8.00 -26.26 1.76
C LEU A 18 -9.12 -25.90 2.71
N ASN A 19 -9.79 -26.92 3.29
CA ASN A 19 -10.58 -26.77 4.48
C ASN A 19 -9.59 -26.35 5.59
N ALA A 20 -9.13 -25.10 5.56
CA ALA A 20 -8.68 -24.44 6.75
C ALA A 20 -9.87 -24.55 7.71
N GLN A 21 -9.71 -25.29 8.78
CA GLN A 21 -10.72 -25.33 9.81
C GLN A 21 -10.94 -23.87 10.20
N ASN A 22 -12.17 -23.39 10.01
CA ASN A 22 -12.47 -22.00 10.30
C ASN A 22 -12.36 -21.80 11.82
N HIS A 23 -11.22 -21.29 12.25
CA HIS A 23 -10.94 -20.99 13.66
C HIS A 23 -11.46 -19.61 14.06
N ASP A 24 -12.02 -18.86 13.11
CA ASP A 24 -12.51 -17.51 13.33
C ASP A 24 -13.82 -17.51 14.14
N LYS A 25 -13.86 -16.74 15.21
CA LYS A 25 -15.12 -16.41 15.90
C LYS A 25 -15.91 -15.34 15.16
N VAL A 26 -15.20 -14.47 14.44
CA VAL A 26 -15.78 -13.41 13.62
C VAL A 26 -15.49 -13.71 12.16
N GLY A 27 -16.52 -14.01 11.39
CA GLY A 27 -16.38 -14.24 9.95
C GLY A 27 -16.14 -12.94 9.19
N LEU A 28 -15.37 -13.02 8.09
CA LEU A 28 -15.24 -11.90 7.16
C LEU A 28 -16.59 -11.58 6.52
N LEU A 29 -16.88 -10.30 6.33
CA LEU A 29 -18.03 -9.83 5.56
C LEU A 29 -17.80 -9.98 4.07
N GLU A 30 -16.55 -9.84 3.63
CA GLU A 30 -16.11 -10.15 2.28
C GLU A 30 -14.70 -10.72 2.31
N LYS A 31 -14.36 -11.58 1.37
CA LYS A 31 -13.03 -12.16 1.23
C LYS A 31 -12.48 -11.85 -0.15
N PRO A 32 -11.26 -11.28 -0.27
CA PRO A 32 -10.62 -11.08 -1.56
C PRO A 32 -10.59 -12.36 -2.38
N VAL A 33 -10.81 -12.23 -3.68
CA VAL A 33 -10.69 -13.36 -4.59
C VAL A 33 -9.21 -13.67 -4.84
N PRO A 34 -8.84 -14.94 -5.15
CA PRO A 34 -7.46 -15.29 -5.50
C PRO A 34 -6.95 -14.44 -6.67
N VAL A 35 -5.70 -13.99 -6.63
CA VAL A 35 -5.10 -13.20 -7.72
C VAL A 35 -5.15 -13.92 -9.06
N SER A 36 -5.07 -15.26 -9.04
CA SER A 36 -5.19 -16.12 -10.23
C SER A 36 -6.53 -16.03 -10.94
N SER A 37 -7.59 -15.60 -10.26
CA SER A 37 -8.92 -15.44 -10.84
C SER A 37 -9.15 -14.07 -11.49
N VAL A 38 -8.28 -13.09 -11.27
CA VAL A 38 -8.37 -11.75 -11.86
C VAL A 38 -7.41 -11.66 -13.04
N LYS A 39 -7.96 -11.57 -14.25
CA LYS A 39 -7.19 -11.61 -15.50
C LYS A 39 -7.42 -10.35 -16.33
N ASN A 40 -6.53 -10.16 -17.31
CA ASN A 40 -6.67 -9.13 -18.34
C ASN A 40 -6.97 -7.73 -17.76
N ILE A 41 -6.23 -7.34 -16.71
CA ILE A 41 -6.27 -5.96 -16.23
C ILE A 41 -5.66 -5.10 -17.34
N THR A 42 -6.42 -4.11 -17.84
CA THR A 42 -6.05 -3.29 -18.99
C THR A 42 -6.08 -1.80 -18.66
N GLY A 43 -5.85 -0.96 -19.67
CA GLY A 43 -5.79 0.49 -19.50
C GLY A 43 -4.57 0.93 -18.70
N PHE A 44 -4.70 2.07 -18.02
CA PHE A 44 -3.63 2.66 -17.24
C PHE A 44 -3.08 1.69 -16.17
N PHE A 45 -3.96 1.04 -15.40
CA PHE A 45 -3.55 0.12 -14.34
C PHE A 45 -2.80 -1.09 -14.87
N GLY A 46 -3.31 -1.72 -15.93
CA GLY A 46 -2.69 -2.88 -16.56
C GLY A 46 -1.28 -2.56 -17.05
N HIS A 47 -1.14 -1.44 -17.77
CA HIS A 47 0.17 -0.97 -18.23
C HIS A 47 1.17 -0.75 -17.08
N ARG A 48 0.75 -0.09 -15.99
CA ARG A 48 1.64 0.17 -14.85
C ARG A 48 2.01 -1.10 -14.08
N MET A 49 1.13 -2.10 -14.06
CA MET A 49 1.44 -3.45 -13.54
C MET A 49 2.40 -4.21 -14.45
N GLU A 50 2.28 -4.08 -15.78
CA GLU A 50 3.25 -4.63 -16.74
C GLU A 50 4.63 -4.01 -16.54
N VAL A 51 4.73 -2.70 -16.37
CA VAL A 51 5.99 -2.01 -16.05
C VAL A 51 6.60 -2.56 -14.75
N ASN A 52 5.80 -2.78 -13.71
CA ASN A 52 6.27 -3.39 -12.46
C ASN A 52 6.85 -4.79 -12.69
N ARG A 53 6.16 -5.63 -13.47
CA ARG A 53 6.57 -7.00 -13.79
C ARG A 53 7.79 -7.04 -14.71
N ASP A 54 7.68 -6.39 -15.87
CA ASP A 54 8.61 -6.61 -16.97
C ASP A 54 9.83 -5.71 -16.89
N ALA A 55 9.67 -4.44 -16.48
CA ALA A 55 10.81 -3.53 -16.40
C ALA A 55 11.55 -3.63 -15.06
N TYR A 56 10.87 -3.99 -13.96
CA TYR A 56 11.52 -4.04 -12.66
C TYR A 56 11.72 -5.46 -12.13
N LEU A 57 10.65 -6.20 -11.80
CA LEU A 57 10.78 -7.50 -11.08
C LEU A 57 11.66 -8.50 -11.82
N LYS A 58 11.53 -8.60 -13.15
CA LYS A 58 12.37 -9.49 -13.96
C LYS A 58 13.84 -9.10 -13.95
N HIS A 59 14.14 -7.81 -13.88
CA HIS A 59 15.49 -7.26 -13.98
C HIS A 59 16.14 -6.92 -12.64
N PHE A 60 15.37 -6.99 -11.55
CA PHE A 60 15.90 -6.73 -10.21
C PHE A 60 17.02 -7.73 -9.86
N PRO A 61 18.18 -7.26 -9.35
CA PRO A 61 19.33 -8.10 -9.04
C PRO A 61 19.13 -8.89 -7.74
N ILE A 62 18.05 -9.67 -7.66
CA ILE A 62 17.62 -10.38 -6.44
C ILE A 62 18.68 -11.31 -5.89
N GLU A 63 19.51 -11.90 -6.75
CA GLU A 63 20.54 -12.87 -6.36
C GLU A 63 21.54 -12.26 -5.36
N LYS A 64 21.86 -10.98 -5.50
CA LYS A 64 22.74 -10.27 -4.56
C LYS A 64 22.19 -10.29 -3.13
N TYR A 65 20.89 -10.09 -2.98
CA TYR A 65 20.23 -10.09 -1.66
C TYR A 65 20.05 -11.50 -1.12
N VAL A 66 19.78 -12.46 -2.00
CA VAL A 66 19.72 -13.89 -1.65
C VAL A 66 21.08 -14.38 -1.16
N ASP A 67 22.16 -14.11 -1.88
CA ASP A 67 23.52 -14.47 -1.50
C ASP A 67 23.90 -13.90 -0.13
N PHE A 68 23.54 -12.66 0.13
CA PHE A 68 23.79 -12.01 1.41
C PHE A 68 23.12 -12.75 2.58
N VAL A 69 21.85 -13.12 2.41
CA VAL A 69 21.08 -13.84 3.44
C VAL A 69 21.54 -15.30 3.58
N VAL A 70 21.80 -15.98 2.46
CA VAL A 70 22.22 -17.38 2.45
C VAL A 70 23.59 -17.55 3.12
N ASN A 71 24.52 -16.65 2.88
CA ASN A 71 25.88 -16.69 3.44
C ASN A 71 25.93 -16.34 4.93
N ARG A 72 24.98 -15.57 5.45
CA ARG A 72 24.88 -15.21 6.89
C ARG A 72 26.16 -14.76 7.55
N GLN A 73 26.81 -13.78 6.94
CA GLN A 73 28.11 -13.28 7.46
C GLN A 73 27.98 -11.94 8.20
N HIS A 74 26.75 -11.41 8.32
CA HIS A 74 26.55 -10.11 8.93
C HIS A 74 26.74 -10.16 10.45
N THR A 75 27.56 -9.24 10.99
CA THR A 75 27.98 -9.18 12.39
C THR A 75 27.80 -7.81 13.02
N ALA A 76 26.92 -6.96 12.46
CA ALA A 76 26.57 -5.66 13.02
C ALA A 76 25.09 -5.60 13.43
N TRP A 77 24.71 -4.54 14.15
CA TRP A 77 23.34 -4.31 14.61
C TRP A 77 22.51 -3.46 13.66
N ASP A 78 23.12 -2.91 12.61
CA ASP A 78 22.52 -2.05 11.63
C ASP A 78 21.49 -2.76 10.74
N TRP A 79 20.72 -1.96 10.02
CA TRP A 79 19.79 -2.42 9.00
C TRP A 79 20.54 -2.93 7.76
N THR A 80 20.18 -4.11 7.27
CA THR A 80 20.86 -4.78 6.16
C THR A 80 20.07 -4.83 4.88
N GLN A 81 18.84 -4.32 4.87
CA GLN A 81 17.90 -4.47 3.75
C GLN A 81 17.57 -5.95 3.43
N ALA A 82 17.68 -6.84 4.42
CA ALA A 82 17.38 -8.27 4.20
C ALA A 82 15.89 -8.54 4.00
N GLU A 83 15.01 -7.54 4.13
CA GLU A 83 13.61 -7.64 3.72
C GLU A 83 13.40 -7.69 2.20
N GLN A 84 14.42 -7.29 1.41
CA GLN A 84 14.30 -7.22 -0.06
C GLN A 84 13.90 -8.55 -0.68
N HIS A 85 14.49 -9.65 -0.24
CA HIS A 85 14.16 -10.96 -0.80
C HIS A 85 12.73 -11.40 -0.45
N GLY A 86 12.25 -11.15 0.77
CA GLY A 86 10.88 -11.45 1.18
C GLY A 86 9.86 -10.65 0.35
N LYS A 87 10.05 -9.33 0.26
CA LYS A 87 9.20 -8.44 -0.53
C LYS A 87 9.20 -8.81 -2.02
N TRP A 88 10.37 -9.13 -2.58
CA TRP A 88 10.50 -9.49 -3.99
C TRP A 88 9.83 -10.84 -4.28
N ILE A 89 10.03 -11.88 -3.45
CA ILE A 89 9.40 -13.20 -3.64
C ILE A 89 7.87 -13.03 -3.69
N GLU A 90 7.28 -12.36 -2.70
CA GLU A 90 5.83 -12.14 -2.67
C GLU A 90 5.34 -11.38 -3.91
N SER A 91 6.04 -10.30 -4.29
CA SER A 91 5.70 -9.50 -5.47
C SER A 91 5.79 -10.31 -6.77
N ALA A 92 6.85 -11.09 -6.93
CA ALA A 92 7.08 -11.89 -8.12
C ALA A 92 6.05 -13.02 -8.27
N TYR A 93 5.72 -13.71 -7.17
CA TYR A 93 4.68 -14.75 -7.17
C TYR A 93 3.31 -14.19 -7.54
N LEU A 94 2.87 -13.13 -6.84
CA LEU A 94 1.56 -12.53 -7.11
C LEU A 94 1.47 -12.03 -8.56
N SER A 95 2.52 -11.35 -9.04
CA SER A 95 2.56 -10.83 -10.41
C SER A 95 2.58 -11.95 -11.45
N ALA A 96 3.37 -13.01 -11.22
CA ALA A 96 3.47 -14.15 -12.15
C ALA A 96 2.18 -14.98 -12.19
N VAL A 97 1.59 -15.27 -11.06
CA VAL A 97 0.33 -16.03 -10.97
C VAL A 97 -0.83 -15.24 -11.60
N GLN A 98 -0.89 -13.93 -11.38
CA GLN A 98 -1.92 -13.07 -11.97
C GLN A 98 -1.78 -13.00 -13.50
N SER A 99 -0.58 -12.74 -14.00
CA SER A 99 -0.32 -12.56 -15.45
C SER A 99 -0.19 -13.88 -16.22
N GLY A 100 0.15 -14.97 -15.55
CA GLY A 100 0.52 -16.25 -16.17
C GLY A 100 1.96 -16.30 -16.65
N ASP A 101 2.84 -15.41 -16.16
CA ASP A 101 4.26 -15.32 -16.57
C ASP A 101 5.08 -16.45 -15.98
N GLN A 102 5.38 -17.46 -16.80
CA GLN A 102 6.10 -18.66 -16.38
C GLN A 102 7.59 -18.40 -16.13
N GLU A 103 8.20 -17.43 -16.80
CA GLU A 103 9.61 -17.07 -16.60
C GLU A 103 9.81 -16.44 -15.21
N LEU A 104 8.98 -15.45 -14.87
CA LEU A 104 9.03 -14.81 -13.55
C LEU A 104 8.68 -15.80 -12.45
N LEU A 105 7.69 -16.69 -12.67
CA LEU A 105 7.32 -17.73 -11.72
C LEU A 105 8.51 -18.66 -11.44
N ALA A 106 9.15 -19.17 -12.48
CA ALA A 106 10.32 -20.06 -12.32
C ALA A 106 11.48 -19.37 -11.59
N LYS A 107 11.73 -18.07 -11.87
CA LYS A 107 12.73 -17.27 -11.16
C LYS A 107 12.37 -17.15 -9.68
N ALA A 108 11.10 -16.86 -9.38
CA ALA A 108 10.62 -16.70 -7.99
C ALA A 108 10.71 -18.03 -7.20
N GLU A 109 10.36 -19.16 -7.85
CA GLU A 109 10.50 -20.49 -7.27
C GLU A 109 11.98 -20.84 -6.98
N ALA A 110 12.89 -20.52 -7.88
CA ALA A 110 14.32 -20.74 -7.67
C ALA A 110 14.85 -19.95 -6.47
N VAL A 111 14.47 -18.67 -6.36
CA VAL A 111 14.84 -17.80 -5.24
C VAL A 111 14.25 -18.34 -3.92
N LEU A 112 12.95 -18.66 -3.91
CA LEU A 112 12.28 -19.23 -2.73
C LEU A 112 12.99 -20.52 -2.25
N ASN A 113 13.28 -21.44 -3.17
CA ASN A 113 13.93 -22.70 -2.85
C ASN A 113 15.35 -22.49 -2.27
N ARG A 114 16.10 -21.49 -2.74
CA ARG A 114 17.41 -21.12 -2.17
C ARG A 114 17.27 -20.61 -0.74
N ILE A 115 16.29 -19.75 -0.46
CA ILE A 115 16.03 -19.20 0.87
C ILE A 115 15.60 -20.33 1.83
N ILE A 116 14.63 -21.18 1.43
CA ILE A 116 14.18 -22.32 2.24
C ILE A 116 15.35 -23.31 2.48
N GLY A 117 16.11 -23.61 1.44
CA GLY A 117 17.27 -24.51 1.54
C GLY A 117 18.38 -23.99 2.45
N SER A 118 18.45 -22.67 2.67
CA SER A 118 19.40 -22.04 3.57
C SER A 118 18.92 -21.92 5.03
N GLN A 119 17.64 -22.24 5.29
CA GLN A 119 17.07 -22.13 6.62
C GLN A 119 17.79 -23.07 7.59
N GLU A 120 18.29 -22.53 8.71
CA GLU A 120 18.97 -23.32 9.74
C GLU A 120 18.04 -24.37 10.35
N GLU A 121 18.61 -25.41 10.95
CA GLU A 121 17.85 -26.41 11.69
C GLU A 121 17.04 -25.78 12.83
N SER A 122 17.57 -24.72 13.44
CA SER A 122 16.87 -23.90 14.44
C SER A 122 15.64 -23.18 13.94
N GLY A 123 15.51 -22.99 12.62
CA GLY A 123 14.44 -22.22 11.96
C GLY A 123 14.83 -20.82 11.52
N TYR A 124 16.00 -20.32 11.92
CA TYR A 124 16.47 -18.99 11.52
C TYR A 124 16.77 -18.91 10.01
N VAL A 125 16.41 -17.79 9.38
CA VAL A 125 16.58 -17.59 7.92
C VAL A 125 17.04 -16.16 7.56
N GLY A 126 17.45 -15.37 8.58
CA GLY A 126 17.93 -13.99 8.37
C GLY A 126 19.41 -13.92 7.96
N ALA A 127 19.93 -12.72 7.84
CA ALA A 127 21.29 -12.42 7.38
C ALA A 127 22.35 -12.53 8.48
N THR A 128 21.96 -12.52 9.77
CA THR A 128 22.88 -12.40 10.90
C THR A 128 23.67 -13.69 11.12
N ALA A 129 24.99 -13.56 11.21
CA ALA A 129 25.90 -14.69 11.43
C ALA A 129 25.57 -15.44 12.71
N LYS A 130 25.69 -16.78 12.68
CA LYS A 130 25.43 -17.62 13.85
C LYS A 130 26.36 -17.27 15.05
N SER A 131 27.60 -16.90 14.78
CA SER A 131 28.57 -16.46 15.79
C SER A 131 28.20 -15.13 16.46
N PHE A 132 27.32 -14.34 15.86
CA PHE A 132 26.85 -13.08 16.41
C PHE A 132 25.55 -13.22 17.21
N ARG A 133 24.89 -14.37 17.14
CA ARG A 133 23.67 -14.70 17.88
C ARG A 133 23.98 -15.57 19.10
N SER A 134 23.26 -15.33 20.19
CA SER A 134 23.33 -16.17 21.42
C SER A 134 21.90 -16.41 21.94
N PRO A 135 21.71 -17.31 22.92
CA PRO A 135 20.39 -17.48 23.56
C PRO A 135 19.80 -16.18 24.15
N GLU A 136 20.67 -15.26 24.61
CA GLU A 136 20.30 -13.97 25.19
C GLU A 136 20.05 -12.90 24.09
N ARG A 137 20.58 -13.14 22.89
CA ARG A 137 20.44 -12.27 21.70
C ARG A 137 20.25 -13.13 20.46
N PRO A 138 19.09 -13.81 20.33
CA PRO A 138 18.87 -14.75 19.22
C PRO A 138 18.68 -14.05 17.87
N VAL A 139 18.35 -12.76 17.87
CA VAL A 139 18.11 -11.94 16.67
C VAL A 139 18.83 -10.60 16.79
N ARG A 140 19.13 -10.02 15.66
CA ARG A 140 19.52 -8.61 15.54
C ARG A 140 18.28 -7.71 15.67
N GLY A 141 18.45 -6.45 16.05
CA GLY A 141 17.33 -5.53 16.24
C GLY A 141 16.37 -5.42 15.06
N MET A 142 16.92 -5.34 13.85
CA MET A 142 16.13 -5.25 12.62
C MET A 142 15.63 -6.59 12.06
N ASP A 143 16.06 -7.72 12.61
CA ASP A 143 15.60 -9.03 12.12
C ASP A 143 14.08 -9.21 12.21
N THR A 144 13.42 -8.63 13.19
CA THR A 144 11.95 -8.71 13.32
C THR A 144 11.24 -8.03 12.15
N TYR A 145 11.73 -6.88 11.74
CA TYR A 145 11.21 -6.15 10.58
C TYR A 145 11.55 -6.87 9.27
N GLU A 146 12.80 -7.23 9.07
CA GLU A 146 13.25 -7.88 7.84
C GLU A 146 12.57 -9.24 7.65
N LEU A 147 12.50 -10.06 8.71
CA LEU A 147 11.89 -11.39 8.67
C LEU A 147 10.36 -11.37 8.59
N TYR A 148 9.71 -10.28 8.97
CA TYR A 148 8.27 -10.10 8.76
C TYR A 148 7.90 -10.34 7.28
N PHE A 149 8.66 -9.78 6.35
CA PHE A 149 8.41 -9.93 4.92
C PHE A 149 8.74 -11.33 4.41
N VAL A 150 9.70 -12.01 5.02
CA VAL A 150 9.99 -13.41 4.71
C VAL A 150 8.86 -14.33 5.16
N PHE A 151 8.29 -14.09 6.34
CA PHE A 151 7.07 -14.77 6.78
C PHE A 151 5.94 -14.59 5.78
N HIS A 152 5.67 -13.35 5.40
CA HIS A 152 4.60 -13.05 4.45
C HIS A 152 4.83 -13.74 3.10
N ALA A 153 6.07 -13.72 2.59
CA ALA A 153 6.41 -14.41 1.36
C ALA A 153 6.10 -15.91 1.45
N PHE A 154 6.56 -16.58 2.49
CA PHE A 154 6.30 -18.01 2.67
C PHE A 154 4.80 -18.34 2.78
N ILE A 155 4.05 -17.55 3.54
CA ILE A 155 2.62 -17.76 3.73
C ILE A 155 1.85 -17.47 2.44
N THR A 156 2.14 -16.36 1.76
CA THR A 156 1.49 -15.98 0.49
C THR A 156 1.73 -17.03 -0.58
N VAL A 157 2.97 -17.53 -0.72
CA VAL A 157 3.25 -18.61 -1.67
C VAL A 157 2.42 -19.86 -1.34
N TYR A 158 2.33 -20.24 -0.07
CA TYR A 158 1.48 -21.38 0.32
C TYR A 158 0.01 -21.15 -0.02
N GLU A 159 -0.54 -19.98 0.27
CA GLU A 159 -1.96 -19.66 0.00
C GLU A 159 -2.27 -19.64 -1.49
N GLU A 160 -1.38 -19.13 -2.33
CA GLU A 160 -1.59 -19.03 -3.78
C GLU A 160 -1.29 -20.33 -4.53
N THR A 161 -0.38 -21.16 -4.03
CA THR A 161 0.12 -22.34 -4.76
C THR A 161 -0.14 -23.68 -4.07
N GLY A 162 -0.39 -23.66 -2.75
CA GLY A 162 -0.47 -24.87 -1.92
C GLY A 162 0.89 -25.48 -1.58
N ASP A 163 2.01 -24.77 -1.79
CA ASP A 163 3.35 -25.27 -1.51
C ASP A 163 3.58 -25.50 -0.01
N LYS A 164 3.53 -26.76 0.39
CA LYS A 164 3.73 -27.19 1.79
C LYS A 164 5.15 -26.93 2.31
N LYS A 165 6.15 -26.79 1.44
CA LYS A 165 7.53 -26.47 1.88
C LYS A 165 7.57 -25.01 2.37
N ALA A 166 6.89 -24.10 1.68
CA ALA A 166 6.78 -22.73 2.12
C ALA A 166 6.06 -22.60 3.48
N LEU A 167 4.95 -23.32 3.68
CA LEU A 167 4.28 -23.35 4.98
C LEU A 167 5.19 -23.91 6.07
N ALA A 168 5.89 -25.03 5.82
CA ALA A 168 6.81 -25.63 6.78
C ALA A 168 7.97 -24.69 7.13
N ALA A 169 8.48 -23.93 6.18
CA ALA A 169 9.52 -22.93 6.42
C ALA A 169 8.99 -21.76 7.29
N ALA A 170 7.77 -21.30 7.05
CA ALA A 170 7.13 -20.29 7.89
C ALA A 170 6.92 -20.80 9.33
N GLU A 171 6.46 -22.05 9.49
CA GLU A 171 6.31 -22.66 10.82
C GLU A 171 7.64 -22.78 11.57
N LYS A 172 8.72 -23.20 10.89
CA LYS A 172 10.05 -23.27 11.50
C LYS A 172 10.56 -21.89 11.94
N LEU A 173 10.31 -20.86 11.13
CA LEU A 173 10.69 -19.50 11.47
C LEU A 173 9.88 -18.99 12.68
N ALA A 174 8.57 -19.26 12.74
CA ALA A 174 7.76 -18.95 13.91
C ALA A 174 8.28 -19.68 15.15
N ASP A 175 8.56 -20.98 15.06
CA ASP A 175 9.06 -21.79 16.16
C ASP A 175 10.41 -21.27 16.68
N TYR A 176 11.27 -20.72 15.81
CA TYR A 176 12.49 -20.04 16.22
C TYR A 176 12.20 -18.86 17.16
N PHE A 177 11.24 -17.98 16.81
CA PHE A 177 10.87 -16.87 17.68
C PHE A 177 10.21 -17.36 18.97
N LEU A 178 9.31 -18.32 18.90
CA LEU A 178 8.65 -18.90 20.06
C LEU A 178 9.61 -19.62 21.01
N GLN A 179 10.75 -20.12 20.50
CA GLN A 179 11.79 -20.73 21.34
C GLN A 179 12.42 -19.72 22.30
N TYR A 180 12.67 -18.50 21.82
CA TYR A 180 13.41 -17.49 22.57
C TYR A 180 12.51 -16.44 23.23
N PHE A 181 11.40 -16.07 22.62
CA PHE A 181 10.48 -15.01 23.07
C PHE A 181 9.16 -15.62 23.55
N GLY A 182 8.71 -15.25 24.74
CA GLY A 182 7.48 -15.79 25.29
C GLY A 182 7.39 -15.64 26.81
N PRO A 183 6.31 -16.16 27.43
CA PRO A 183 6.16 -16.18 28.89
C PRO A 183 7.36 -16.88 29.56
N GLY A 184 8.03 -16.16 30.47
CA GLY A 184 9.20 -16.66 31.17
C GLY A 184 10.49 -16.75 30.34
N LYS A 185 10.48 -16.17 29.15
CA LYS A 185 11.61 -16.11 28.21
C LYS A 185 11.97 -14.63 27.96
N LEU A 186 12.71 -14.38 26.85
CA LEU A 186 13.05 -13.03 26.45
C LEU A 186 11.78 -12.22 26.09
N GLU A 187 11.84 -10.94 26.36
CA GLU A 187 10.87 -9.93 25.93
C GLU A 187 11.45 -9.14 24.74
N PHE A 188 10.61 -8.66 23.83
CA PHE A 188 11.09 -7.88 22.68
C PHE A 188 11.76 -6.56 23.08
N TRP A 189 11.39 -6.02 24.24
CA TRP A 189 12.00 -4.84 24.79
C TRP A 189 12.73 -5.19 26.09
N PRO A 190 14.06 -5.19 26.13
CA PRO A 190 14.82 -5.49 27.33
C PRO A 190 14.44 -4.56 28.49
N SER A 191 14.24 -5.14 29.69
CA SER A 191 13.81 -4.38 30.88
C SER A 191 14.74 -3.21 31.23
N LYS A 192 16.05 -3.35 30.95
CA LYS A 192 17.05 -2.27 31.14
C LYS A 192 16.75 -1.00 30.34
N LEU A 193 16.08 -1.10 29.21
CA LEU A 193 15.71 0.06 28.36
C LEU A 193 14.45 0.76 28.84
N ARG A 194 13.74 0.20 29.82
CA ARG A 194 12.52 0.83 30.37
C ARG A 194 12.83 2.01 31.27
N ALA A 195 14.05 2.06 31.84
CA ALA A 195 14.48 3.19 32.65
C ALA A 195 14.63 4.46 31.76
N PRO A 196 14.06 5.61 32.14
CA PRO A 196 14.07 6.82 31.32
C PRO A 196 15.45 7.25 30.82
N GLU A 197 16.47 7.11 31.67
CA GLU A 197 17.85 7.46 31.36
C GLU A 197 18.47 6.54 30.28
N ASN A 198 18.16 5.26 30.30
CA ASN A 198 18.63 4.31 29.32
C ASN A 198 17.87 4.44 27.99
N LYS A 199 16.57 4.78 28.08
CA LYS A 199 15.71 5.04 26.96
C LYS A 199 16.23 6.20 26.12
N GLN A 200 16.59 7.33 26.77
CA GLN A 200 17.13 8.48 26.07
C GLN A 200 18.48 8.15 25.42
N LYS A 201 19.41 7.51 26.14
CA LYS A 201 20.69 7.05 25.57
C LYS A 201 20.50 6.17 24.36
N HIS A 202 19.47 5.32 24.37
CA HIS A 202 19.18 4.47 23.23
C HIS A 202 18.67 5.25 22.03
N LEU A 203 17.73 6.18 22.24
CA LEU A 203 17.23 7.08 21.20
C LEU A 203 18.36 7.91 20.59
N ASP A 204 19.34 8.29 21.38
CA ASP A 204 20.54 9.01 20.94
C ASP A 204 21.61 8.10 20.27
N GLY A 205 21.31 6.80 20.10
CA GLY A 205 22.25 5.84 19.52
C GLY A 205 23.44 5.49 20.41
N GLN A 206 23.40 5.84 21.69
CA GLN A 206 24.52 5.73 22.65
C GLN A 206 24.42 4.52 23.59
N SER A 207 23.36 3.71 23.46
CA SER A 207 23.20 2.54 24.32
C SER A 207 23.88 1.28 23.75
N GLU A 208 24.17 0.29 24.61
CA GLU A 208 24.63 -1.04 24.18
C GLU A 208 23.61 -1.78 23.28
N PHE A 209 22.40 -1.25 23.19
CA PHE A 209 21.30 -1.76 22.37
C PHE A 209 21.05 -0.86 21.14
N ALA A 210 21.92 0.10 20.84
CA ALA A 210 21.87 0.87 19.61
C ALA A 210 21.82 -0.12 18.42
N GLY A 211 20.87 0.09 17.49
CA GLY A 211 20.59 -0.85 16.41
C GLY A 211 19.57 -1.94 16.73
N HIS A 212 19.12 -2.13 17.96
CA HIS A 212 17.84 -2.79 18.22
C HIS A 212 16.72 -1.84 17.78
N SER A 213 15.63 -2.39 17.21
CA SER A 213 14.47 -1.65 16.69
C SER A 213 13.65 -0.92 17.75
N VAL A 214 14.31 -0.19 18.60
CA VAL A 214 13.69 0.47 19.74
C VAL A 214 13.16 1.85 19.41
N HIS A 215 13.62 2.42 18.29
CA HIS A 215 13.01 3.61 17.72
C HIS A 215 11.51 3.48 17.59
N TYR A 216 11.12 2.27 17.37
CA TYR A 216 9.77 1.92 17.06
C TYR A 216 9.40 0.82 18.03
N SER A 217 8.95 1.19 19.19
CA SER A 217 8.64 0.28 20.31
C SER A 217 7.80 -0.93 19.88
N TRP A 218 7.27 -0.92 18.68
CA TRP A 218 6.41 -1.93 18.13
C TRP A 218 7.04 -2.77 17.00
N GLU A 219 8.30 -2.62 16.68
CA GLU A 219 8.91 -3.44 15.61
C GLU A 219 9.08 -4.91 15.99
N GLY A 220 9.37 -5.22 17.25
CA GLY A 220 9.38 -6.61 17.72
C GLY A 220 8.01 -7.27 17.70
N THR A 221 6.97 -6.48 17.94
CA THR A 221 5.58 -6.95 18.08
C THR A 221 4.87 -7.15 16.75
N LEU A 222 5.38 -6.59 15.66
CA LEU A 222 4.78 -6.72 14.32
C LEU A 222 4.67 -8.18 13.84
N LEU A 223 5.52 -9.08 14.35
CA LEU A 223 5.43 -10.52 14.07
C LEU A 223 4.13 -11.16 14.59
N CYS A 224 3.36 -10.45 15.42
CA CYS A 224 2.00 -10.86 15.80
C CYS A 224 1.12 -11.12 14.55
N ASP A 225 1.23 -10.32 13.50
CA ASP A 225 0.47 -10.49 12.27
C ASP A 225 0.77 -11.84 11.57
N PRO A 226 2.00 -12.13 11.09
CA PRO A 226 2.27 -13.38 10.39
C PRO A 226 2.15 -14.63 11.28
N VAL A 227 2.45 -14.53 12.58
CA VAL A 227 2.29 -15.68 13.51
C VAL A 227 0.81 -15.98 13.73
N THR A 228 -0.05 -14.96 13.84
CA THR A 228 -1.50 -15.16 13.91
C THR A 228 -2.05 -15.76 12.61
N ARG A 229 -1.54 -15.30 11.45
CA ARG A 229 -1.89 -15.89 10.14
C ARG A 229 -1.51 -17.37 10.05
N LEU A 230 -0.39 -17.78 10.65
CA LEU A 230 -0.05 -19.22 10.79
C LEU A 230 -1.05 -19.98 11.64
N TYR A 231 -1.58 -19.39 12.71
CA TYR A 231 -2.67 -20.02 13.46
C TYR A 231 -3.91 -20.23 12.60
N GLU A 232 -4.33 -19.22 11.84
CA GLU A 232 -5.48 -19.31 10.91
C GLU A 232 -5.32 -20.49 9.93
N LEU A 233 -4.10 -20.72 9.44
CA LEU A 233 -3.80 -21.77 8.47
C LEU A 233 -3.62 -23.16 9.09
N THR A 234 -3.09 -23.26 10.32
CA THR A 234 -2.63 -24.52 10.90
C THR A 234 -3.44 -24.99 12.09
N GLY A 235 -4.17 -24.08 12.75
CA GLY A 235 -4.87 -24.36 14.02
C GLY A 235 -3.96 -24.65 15.21
N LYS A 236 -2.63 -24.47 15.09
CA LYS A 236 -1.68 -24.77 16.16
C LYS A 236 -1.73 -23.72 17.25
N LYS A 237 -2.36 -24.06 18.38
CA LYS A 237 -2.66 -23.14 19.50
C LYS A 237 -1.44 -22.35 20.00
N LYS A 238 -0.23 -22.90 19.92
CA LYS A 238 1.01 -22.22 20.33
C LYS A 238 1.20 -20.84 19.64
N TYR A 239 0.78 -20.69 18.37
CA TYR A 239 0.87 -19.44 17.64
C TYR A 239 -0.14 -18.41 18.16
N LEU A 240 -1.37 -18.83 18.43
CA LEU A 240 -2.38 -17.95 19.04
C LEU A 240 -1.94 -17.51 20.45
N ASP A 241 -1.51 -18.43 21.29
CA ASP A 241 -1.09 -18.13 22.66
C ASP A 241 0.07 -17.12 22.68
N TRP A 242 1.01 -17.29 21.74
CA TRP A 242 2.14 -16.36 21.60
C TRP A 242 1.68 -14.97 21.15
N SER A 243 0.81 -14.88 20.15
CA SER A 243 0.29 -13.60 19.64
C SER A 243 -0.51 -12.86 20.71
N GLN A 244 -1.33 -13.56 21.51
CA GLN A 244 -2.04 -12.96 22.63
C GLN A 244 -1.08 -12.48 23.72
N TRP A 245 -0.01 -13.24 24.00
CA TRP A 245 1.04 -12.80 24.91
C TRP A 245 1.73 -11.51 24.42
N VAL A 246 2.03 -11.40 23.13
CA VAL A 246 2.60 -10.18 22.54
C VAL A 246 1.70 -8.98 22.82
N VAL A 247 0.43 -9.05 22.46
CA VAL A 247 -0.51 -7.92 22.61
C VAL A 247 -0.72 -7.57 24.08
N SER A 248 -0.80 -8.54 24.98
CA SER A 248 -0.99 -8.29 26.42
C SER A 248 0.20 -7.63 27.11
N ASN A 249 1.36 -7.58 26.48
CA ASN A 249 2.57 -7.00 27.04
C ASN A 249 3.11 -5.79 26.25
N ILE A 250 2.48 -5.39 25.18
CA ILE A 250 3.01 -4.35 24.28
C ILE A 250 3.25 -3.03 25.00
N ASP A 251 2.33 -2.55 25.82
CA ASP A 251 2.50 -1.32 26.58
C ASP A 251 3.57 -1.43 27.66
N LYS A 252 3.63 -2.58 28.33
CA LYS A 252 4.66 -2.87 29.32
C LYS A 252 6.06 -2.79 28.72
N TRP A 253 6.24 -3.28 27.49
CA TRP A 253 7.53 -3.26 26.83
C TRP A 253 7.88 -1.88 26.29
N SER A 254 6.92 -1.21 25.64
CA SER A 254 7.14 0.13 25.09
C SER A 254 7.38 1.18 26.17
N GLY A 255 6.75 1.01 27.32
CA GLY A 255 6.76 2.01 28.39
C GLY A 255 6.10 3.32 28.03
N TRP A 256 5.22 3.32 27.01
CA TRP A 256 4.55 4.53 26.48
C TRP A 256 3.03 4.45 26.44
N ASP A 257 2.49 3.31 26.85
CA ASP A 257 1.05 3.04 26.91
C ASP A 257 0.31 3.32 25.58
N ALA A 258 1.03 3.26 24.46
CA ALA A 258 0.47 3.64 23.16
C ALA A 258 -0.71 2.74 22.77
N PHE A 259 -0.67 1.45 23.08
CA PHE A 259 -1.76 0.53 22.79
C PHE A 259 -3.00 0.80 23.63
N SER A 260 -2.84 1.05 24.96
CA SER A 260 -3.94 1.42 25.83
C SER A 260 -4.56 2.76 25.43
N ARG A 261 -3.72 3.73 25.05
CA ARG A 261 -4.16 5.06 24.63
C ARG A 261 -4.93 5.08 23.30
N LEU A 262 -4.89 4.01 22.52
CA LEU A 262 -5.77 3.85 21.36
C LEU A 262 -7.26 3.88 21.70
N ASP A 263 -7.64 3.57 22.94
CA ASP A 263 -9.02 3.77 23.41
C ASP A 263 -9.41 5.25 23.38
N SER A 264 -8.51 6.13 23.82
CA SER A 264 -8.73 7.58 23.79
C SER A 264 -8.76 8.13 22.35
N VAL A 265 -8.00 7.51 21.44
CA VAL A 265 -8.09 7.83 20.00
C VAL A 265 -9.45 7.43 19.46
N ALA A 266 -9.91 6.23 19.76
CA ALA A 266 -11.22 5.74 19.35
C ALA A 266 -12.40 6.53 19.93
N ASP A 267 -12.21 7.18 21.08
CA ASP A 267 -13.20 8.08 21.70
C ASP A 267 -13.11 9.53 21.16
N GLY A 268 -12.13 9.83 20.30
CA GLY A 268 -11.89 11.16 19.75
C GLY A 268 -11.31 12.17 20.75
N THR A 269 -10.85 11.71 21.92
CA THR A 269 -10.25 12.57 22.96
C THR A 269 -8.74 12.75 22.80
N LEU A 270 -8.13 11.94 21.93
CA LEU A 270 -6.71 11.97 21.58
C LEU A 270 -6.54 11.75 20.08
N GLY A 271 -5.50 12.33 19.48
CA GLY A 271 -5.09 12.00 18.12
C GLY A 271 -3.94 10.99 18.08
N VAL A 272 -3.78 10.27 16.96
CA VAL A 272 -2.66 9.35 16.77
C VAL A 272 -1.31 10.06 16.85
N ASP A 273 -1.25 11.34 16.48
CA ASP A 273 -0.09 12.23 16.58
C ASP A 273 0.41 12.45 18.01
N LYS A 274 -0.42 12.16 19.01
CA LYS A 274 -0.09 12.26 20.44
C LYS A 274 0.31 10.90 21.06
N LEU A 275 0.34 9.83 20.29
CA LEU A 275 0.83 8.52 20.72
C LEU A 275 2.36 8.51 20.65
N GLN A 276 3.00 9.11 21.62
CA GLN A 276 4.45 9.37 21.62
C GLN A 276 5.27 8.21 22.23
N PRO A 277 6.60 8.21 21.97
CA PRO A 277 7.35 9.29 21.34
C PRO A 277 7.51 9.21 19.83
N TYR A 278 7.44 8.09 19.16
CA TYR A 278 7.62 8.01 17.71
C TYR A 278 6.97 6.75 17.18
N VAL A 279 5.69 6.86 16.83
CA VAL A 279 5.00 5.77 16.16
C VAL A 279 5.32 5.86 14.67
N HIS A 280 6.28 5.05 14.23
CA HIS A 280 6.56 4.91 12.81
C HIS A 280 5.32 4.39 12.08
N SER A 281 4.78 5.17 11.15
CA SER A 281 3.48 4.94 10.53
C SER A 281 3.35 3.56 9.89
N HIS A 282 4.41 3.11 9.20
CA HIS A 282 4.43 1.80 8.56
C HIS A 282 4.32 0.64 9.56
N THR A 283 5.17 0.61 10.58
CA THR A 283 5.15 -0.46 11.59
C THR A 283 3.91 -0.41 12.48
N PHE A 284 3.34 0.78 12.67
CA PHE A 284 2.06 0.98 13.35
C PHE A 284 0.92 0.24 12.62
N HIS A 285 0.80 0.45 11.32
CA HIS A 285 -0.17 -0.26 10.48
C HIS A 285 0.04 -1.77 10.51
N MET A 286 1.30 -2.23 10.47
CA MET A 286 1.62 -3.67 10.50
C MET A 286 1.17 -4.33 11.81
N ASN A 287 1.37 -3.66 12.96
CA ASN A 287 0.84 -4.14 14.23
C ASN A 287 -0.70 -4.19 14.24
N PHE A 288 -1.35 -3.18 13.67
CA PHE A 288 -2.81 -3.15 13.58
C PHE A 288 -3.37 -4.32 12.77
N MET A 289 -2.68 -4.74 11.71
CA MET A 289 -3.08 -5.95 10.96
C MET A 289 -3.08 -7.18 11.86
N GLY A 290 -2.08 -7.33 12.71
CA GLY A 290 -2.03 -8.40 13.72
C GLY A 290 -3.18 -8.32 14.74
N PHE A 291 -3.54 -7.12 15.19
CA PHE A 291 -4.66 -6.92 16.12
C PHE A 291 -6.01 -7.28 15.47
N LEU A 292 -6.22 -6.94 14.20
CA LEU A 292 -7.43 -7.32 13.46
C LEU A 292 -7.54 -8.85 13.27
N ARG A 293 -6.44 -9.55 13.01
CA ARG A 293 -6.45 -11.02 12.96
C ARG A 293 -6.82 -11.62 14.31
N LEU A 294 -6.24 -11.11 15.39
CA LEU A 294 -6.61 -11.54 16.74
C LEU A 294 -8.08 -11.28 17.06
N TYR A 295 -8.62 -10.13 16.63
CA TYR A 295 -10.05 -9.87 16.74
C TYR A 295 -10.89 -10.96 16.05
N ARG A 296 -10.56 -11.33 14.82
CA ARG A 296 -11.26 -12.39 14.08
C ARG A 296 -11.29 -13.70 14.87
N ILE A 297 -10.16 -14.11 15.42
CA ILE A 297 -10.00 -15.38 16.13
C ILE A 297 -10.64 -15.34 17.51
N THR A 298 -10.44 -14.26 18.26
CA THR A 298 -10.84 -14.18 19.68
C THR A 298 -12.23 -13.58 19.88
N GLY A 299 -12.71 -12.77 18.93
CA GLY A 299 -13.93 -11.97 19.07
C GLY A 299 -13.77 -10.76 20.01
N ASP A 300 -12.55 -10.39 20.38
CA ASP A 300 -12.27 -9.23 21.24
C ASP A 300 -12.52 -7.92 20.48
N LYS A 301 -13.72 -7.36 20.67
CA LYS A 301 -14.14 -6.13 20.01
C LYS A 301 -13.29 -4.90 20.36
N SER A 302 -12.53 -4.94 21.44
CA SER A 302 -11.66 -3.83 21.83
C SER A 302 -10.55 -3.62 20.78
N LEU A 303 -10.05 -4.70 20.19
CA LEU A 303 -9.02 -4.65 19.15
C LEU A 303 -9.54 -3.98 17.87
N LEU A 304 -10.74 -4.35 17.41
CA LEU A 304 -11.38 -3.69 16.26
C LEU A 304 -11.63 -2.20 16.55
N ARG A 305 -12.18 -1.89 17.74
CA ARG A 305 -12.48 -0.51 18.12
C ARG A 305 -11.23 0.37 18.12
N LYS A 306 -10.12 -0.11 18.71
CA LYS A 306 -8.84 0.60 18.73
C LYS A 306 -8.32 0.88 17.31
N VAL A 307 -8.33 -0.14 16.46
CA VAL A 307 -7.78 -0.02 15.10
C VAL A 307 -8.68 0.82 14.20
N ALA A 308 -10.00 0.62 14.24
CA ALA A 308 -10.94 1.41 13.45
C ALA A 308 -10.92 2.89 13.87
N GLY A 309 -10.86 3.17 15.18
CA GLY A 309 -10.77 4.54 15.68
C GLY A 309 -9.46 5.23 15.26
N ALA A 310 -8.34 4.53 15.33
CA ALA A 310 -7.07 5.06 14.82
C ALA A 310 -7.10 5.27 13.31
N TRP A 311 -7.72 4.36 12.56
CA TRP A 311 -7.90 4.52 11.12
C TRP A 311 -8.75 5.75 10.79
N ASP A 312 -9.86 5.96 11.50
CA ASP A 312 -10.73 7.12 11.30
C ASP A 312 -9.99 8.44 11.58
N ASP A 313 -9.19 8.50 12.66
CA ASP A 313 -8.37 9.68 12.98
C ASP A 313 -7.31 9.95 11.89
N ILE A 314 -6.60 8.91 11.44
CA ILE A 314 -5.61 9.03 10.36
C ILE A 314 -6.27 9.47 9.05
N HIS A 315 -7.40 8.85 8.69
CA HIS A 315 -8.13 9.17 7.47
C HIS A 315 -8.61 10.62 7.43
N GLU A 316 -9.17 11.10 8.55
CA GLU A 316 -9.74 12.44 8.62
C GLU A 316 -8.66 13.52 8.73
N ARG A 317 -7.61 13.28 9.52
CA ARG A 317 -6.71 14.35 9.98
C ARG A 317 -5.29 14.24 9.44
N GLN A 318 -4.80 13.03 9.10
CA GLN A 318 -3.42 12.80 8.65
C GLN A 318 -3.32 12.49 7.15
N MET A 319 -4.37 11.97 6.53
CA MET A 319 -4.35 11.59 5.11
C MET A 319 -4.27 12.82 4.19
N TYR A 320 -3.40 12.74 3.20
CA TYR A 320 -3.26 13.73 2.14
C TYR A 320 -4.35 13.57 1.08
N ILE A 321 -4.57 14.62 0.26
CA ILE A 321 -5.56 14.60 -0.82
C ILE A 321 -5.35 13.43 -1.80
N THR A 322 -4.12 12.97 -1.95
CA THR A 322 -3.74 11.82 -2.80
C THR A 322 -4.06 10.46 -2.18
N GLY A 323 -4.51 10.43 -0.93
CA GLY A 323 -4.78 9.20 -0.18
C GLY A 323 -3.60 8.68 0.64
N GLY A 324 -2.38 9.19 0.43
CA GLY A 324 -1.21 8.77 1.18
C GLY A 324 -1.14 9.40 2.56
N VAL A 325 -0.33 8.82 3.44
CA VAL A 325 -0.16 9.23 4.84
C VAL A 325 1.33 9.33 5.19
N SER A 326 1.63 9.96 6.29
CA SER A 326 2.94 10.13 6.93
C SER A 326 3.69 11.43 6.62
N VAL A 327 4.38 11.90 7.64
CA VAL A 327 5.35 13.01 7.61
C VAL A 327 6.61 12.50 8.28
N ALA A 328 7.74 12.51 7.57
CA ALA A 328 9.00 11.93 8.04
C ALA A 328 8.79 10.54 8.69
N GLU A 329 8.01 9.69 8.01
CA GLU A 329 7.66 8.32 8.45
C GLU A 329 6.74 8.21 9.68
N HIS A 330 6.26 9.35 10.21
CA HIS A 330 5.42 9.42 11.42
C HIS A 330 4.11 10.15 11.17
N TYR A 331 3.34 10.37 12.24
CA TYR A 331 2.18 11.26 12.26
C TYR A 331 2.56 12.58 12.94
N GLU A 332 2.33 13.70 12.25
CA GLU A 332 2.75 15.00 12.72
C GLU A 332 1.79 15.60 13.74
N HIS A 333 2.34 16.30 14.71
CA HIS A 333 1.59 16.97 15.75
C HIS A 333 0.64 18.04 15.20
N ASP A 334 -0.49 18.19 15.88
CA ASP A 334 -1.53 19.16 15.53
C ASP A 334 -2.02 19.05 14.09
N TYR A 335 -1.91 17.83 13.53
CA TYR A 335 -2.38 17.47 12.19
C TYR A 335 -1.78 18.32 11.07
N VAL A 336 -0.57 18.77 11.27
CA VAL A 336 0.15 19.55 10.26
C VAL A 336 0.49 18.64 9.08
N LYS A 337 0.11 19.09 7.89
CA LYS A 337 0.42 18.40 6.63
C LYS A 337 1.32 19.28 5.78
N PRO A 338 2.66 19.13 5.87
CA PRO A 338 3.60 19.81 4.98
C PRO A 338 3.25 19.56 3.51
N LEU A 339 3.65 20.45 2.63
CA LEU A 339 3.45 20.27 1.19
C LEU A 339 4.61 19.55 0.51
N SER A 340 5.81 19.70 1.05
CA SER A 340 7.06 19.22 0.47
C SER A 340 7.95 18.54 1.49
N GLY A 341 9.02 17.92 1.03
CA GLY A 341 10.01 17.23 1.86
C GLY A 341 9.74 15.73 1.99
N ASN A 342 10.25 15.16 3.07
CA ASN A 342 10.14 13.71 3.34
C ASN A 342 8.74 13.35 3.85
N ILE A 343 7.76 13.40 2.99
CA ILE A 343 6.36 13.14 3.32
C ILE A 343 5.74 12.15 2.35
N VAL A 344 4.73 11.46 2.83
CA VAL A 344 4.02 10.38 2.16
C VAL A 344 4.98 9.28 1.70
N GLU A 345 5.47 8.54 2.68
CA GLU A 345 6.36 7.40 2.51
C GLU A 345 5.67 6.24 1.79
N THR A 346 6.36 5.60 0.85
CA THR A 346 5.81 4.46 0.10
C THR A 346 5.57 3.23 0.98
N CYS A 347 6.42 2.96 1.99
CA CYS A 347 6.16 1.87 2.94
C CYS A 347 4.88 2.10 3.74
N ALA A 348 4.69 3.31 4.26
CA ALA A 348 3.46 3.69 4.95
C ALA A 348 2.23 3.58 4.03
N THR A 349 2.36 3.98 2.77
CA THR A 349 1.31 3.84 1.75
C THR A 349 0.89 2.38 1.55
N MET A 350 1.87 1.47 1.44
CA MET A 350 1.60 0.04 1.30
C MET A 350 0.86 -0.53 2.51
N SER A 351 1.36 -0.31 3.70
CA SER A 351 0.74 -0.84 4.91
C SER A 351 -0.61 -0.20 5.21
N TRP A 352 -0.79 1.09 4.88
CA TRP A 352 -2.08 1.77 4.95
C TRP A 352 -3.12 1.10 4.04
N MET A 353 -2.75 0.78 2.80
CA MET A 353 -3.62 0.06 1.87
C MET A 353 -4.02 -1.31 2.42
N GLN A 354 -3.06 -2.09 2.93
CA GLN A 354 -3.32 -3.44 3.46
C GLN A 354 -4.19 -3.41 4.72
N LEU A 355 -3.93 -2.47 5.63
CA LEU A 355 -4.75 -2.25 6.83
C LEU A 355 -6.19 -1.88 6.43
N THR A 356 -6.33 -0.97 5.47
CA THR A 356 -7.64 -0.51 4.97
C THR A 356 -8.42 -1.66 4.33
N GLN A 357 -7.75 -2.55 3.58
CA GLN A 357 -8.37 -3.76 3.05
C GLN A 357 -8.88 -4.68 4.16
N GLN A 358 -8.08 -4.95 5.21
CA GLN A 358 -8.53 -5.80 6.31
C GLN A 358 -9.74 -5.23 7.05
N LEU A 359 -9.81 -3.91 7.22
CA LEU A 359 -10.98 -3.25 7.79
C LEU A 359 -12.21 -3.39 6.87
N LEU A 360 -12.04 -3.26 5.55
CA LEU A 360 -13.10 -3.52 4.57
C LEU A 360 -13.62 -4.95 4.70
N GLU A 361 -12.72 -5.93 4.71
CA GLU A 361 -13.07 -7.36 4.85
C GLU A 361 -13.88 -7.66 6.12
N LEU A 362 -13.58 -6.97 7.21
CA LEU A 362 -14.22 -7.18 8.51
C LEU A 362 -15.54 -6.45 8.67
N THR A 363 -15.67 -5.26 8.09
CA THR A 363 -16.80 -4.36 8.34
C THR A 363 -17.75 -4.21 7.15
N GLY A 364 -17.25 -4.39 5.92
CA GLY A 364 -18.00 -4.15 4.68
C GLY A 364 -18.33 -2.67 4.46
N GLU A 365 -17.68 -1.74 5.18
CA GLU A 365 -17.95 -0.31 5.05
C GLU A 365 -17.24 0.26 3.81
N SER A 366 -18.01 0.81 2.88
CA SER A 366 -17.49 1.35 1.60
C SER A 366 -16.45 2.46 1.74
N LYS A 367 -16.40 3.16 2.89
CA LYS A 367 -15.40 4.21 3.16
C LYS A 367 -13.96 3.70 3.01
N TYR A 368 -13.72 2.44 3.36
CA TYR A 368 -12.41 1.82 3.20
C TYR A 368 -12.06 1.59 1.72
N ALA A 369 -13.02 1.14 0.93
CA ALA A 369 -12.83 0.98 -0.51
C ALA A 369 -12.64 2.33 -1.23
N ASP A 370 -13.31 3.39 -0.77
CA ASP A 370 -13.12 4.77 -1.27
C ASP A 370 -11.70 5.30 -0.96
N ALA A 371 -11.19 5.06 0.25
CA ALA A 371 -9.83 5.44 0.62
C ALA A 371 -8.77 4.69 -0.21
N MET A 372 -8.99 3.39 -0.44
CA MET A 372 -8.13 2.57 -1.32
C MET A 372 -8.16 3.08 -2.76
N GLU A 373 -9.31 3.43 -3.32
CA GLU A 373 -9.44 4.00 -4.66
C GLU A 373 -8.62 5.28 -4.81
N ARG A 374 -8.77 6.21 -3.87
CA ARG A 374 -8.03 7.48 -3.87
C ARG A 374 -6.52 7.23 -3.88
N LEU A 375 -6.06 6.32 -3.04
CA LEU A 375 -4.66 5.96 -2.92
C LEU A 375 -4.12 5.32 -4.21
N MET A 376 -4.84 4.35 -4.77
CA MET A 376 -4.44 3.66 -6.01
C MET A 376 -4.38 4.59 -7.21
N ILE A 377 -5.43 5.40 -7.42
CA ILE A 377 -5.52 6.25 -8.60
C ILE A 377 -4.45 7.35 -8.57
N ASN A 378 -4.13 7.89 -7.40
CA ASN A 378 -3.25 9.04 -7.31
C ASN A 378 -1.85 8.66 -6.84
N HIS A 379 -1.69 8.13 -5.63
CA HIS A 379 -0.40 8.07 -4.96
C HIS A 379 0.48 6.90 -5.42
N VAL A 380 -0.07 5.68 -5.51
CA VAL A 380 0.71 4.47 -5.82
C VAL A 380 1.49 4.63 -7.12
N PHE A 381 0.84 5.15 -8.15
CA PHE A 381 1.47 5.33 -9.46
C PHE A 381 2.24 6.65 -9.61
N ALA A 382 1.97 7.65 -8.77
CA ALA A 382 2.84 8.81 -8.67
C ALA A 382 4.22 8.44 -8.11
N ALA A 383 4.28 7.45 -7.22
CA ALA A 383 5.53 6.94 -6.69
C ALA A 383 6.33 6.10 -7.71
N GLN A 384 5.67 5.42 -8.65
CA GLN A 384 6.31 4.54 -9.63
C GLN A 384 6.79 5.30 -10.88
N ASP A 385 8.03 5.08 -11.31
CA ASP A 385 8.51 5.46 -12.64
C ASP A 385 7.82 4.62 -13.72
N CYS A 386 7.32 5.27 -14.77
CA CYS A 386 6.51 4.62 -15.80
C CYS A 386 7.30 3.80 -16.82
N GLU A 387 8.64 3.90 -16.85
CA GLU A 387 9.49 3.22 -17.81
C GLU A 387 10.27 2.07 -17.17
N ASN A 388 10.94 2.34 -16.05
CA ASN A 388 11.77 1.35 -15.36
C ASN A 388 11.09 0.71 -14.15
N GLY A 389 9.93 1.24 -13.74
CA GLY A 389 9.13 0.72 -12.64
C GLY A 389 9.64 1.05 -11.24
N VAL A 390 10.77 1.72 -11.08
CA VAL A 390 11.34 2.05 -9.77
C VAL A 390 10.37 2.93 -8.96
N CYS A 391 10.12 2.57 -7.71
CA CYS A 391 9.28 3.36 -6.81
C CYS A 391 10.12 4.29 -5.93
N ARG A 392 9.59 5.48 -5.68
CA ARG A 392 10.21 6.49 -4.81
C ARG A 392 10.07 6.15 -3.34
N TYR A 393 10.96 6.70 -2.52
CA TYR A 393 10.82 6.64 -1.08
C TYR A 393 9.67 7.53 -0.60
N HIS A 394 9.69 8.81 -0.95
CA HIS A 394 8.65 9.79 -0.62
C HIS A 394 8.03 10.40 -1.89
N THR A 395 6.76 10.76 -1.81
CA THR A 395 6.04 11.42 -2.91
C THR A 395 5.15 12.53 -2.35
N ALA A 396 5.74 13.69 -2.16
CA ALA A 396 5.06 14.87 -1.61
C ALA A 396 3.99 15.41 -2.59
N PRO A 397 2.94 16.12 -2.10
CA PRO A 397 1.97 16.81 -2.95
C PRO A 397 2.59 17.88 -3.84
N ASN A 398 3.54 18.63 -3.32
CA ASN A 398 4.39 19.56 -4.06
C ASN A 398 5.83 19.11 -3.85
N GLY A 399 6.59 18.99 -4.91
CA GLY A 399 7.92 18.44 -4.75
C GLY A 399 8.75 18.44 -6.02
N SER A 400 9.88 17.78 -5.96
CA SER A 400 10.77 17.54 -7.10
C SER A 400 10.86 16.04 -7.39
N LYS A 401 10.85 15.68 -8.65
CA LYS A 401 10.96 14.26 -9.08
C LYS A 401 12.32 13.62 -8.74
N PRO A 402 13.44 14.32 -8.70
CA PRO A 402 14.70 13.76 -8.23
C PRO A 402 14.73 13.49 -6.74
N ASP A 403 13.90 14.19 -5.96
CA ASP A 403 13.88 14.01 -4.51
C ASP A 403 13.31 12.63 -4.15
N GLY A 404 14.06 11.90 -3.35
CA GLY A 404 13.67 10.56 -2.89
C GLY A 404 13.95 9.43 -3.86
N TYR A 405 14.78 9.68 -4.87
CA TYR A 405 14.97 8.69 -5.91
C TYR A 405 16.09 7.72 -5.68
N PHE A 406 17.13 8.03 -5.01
CA PHE A 406 18.29 7.18 -5.18
C PHE A 406 19.21 7.10 -4.00
N HIS A 407 18.92 6.13 -3.17
CA HIS A 407 19.99 5.50 -2.39
C HIS A 407 20.17 4.01 -2.75
N GLY A 408 19.65 3.58 -3.89
CA GLY A 408 19.60 2.17 -4.28
C GLY A 408 18.27 1.51 -3.85
N PRO A 409 18.10 0.21 -4.02
CA PRO A 409 16.93 -0.48 -3.55
C PRO A 409 16.83 -0.35 -2.03
N ASP A 410 15.84 0.40 -1.57
CA ASP A 410 15.52 0.62 -0.17
C ASP A 410 14.21 -0.08 0.22
N CYS A 411 13.78 0.08 1.45
CA CYS A 411 12.55 -0.53 1.95
C CYS A 411 11.33 -0.09 1.14
N CYS A 412 11.28 1.19 0.75
CA CYS A 412 10.14 1.79 0.04
C CYS A 412 10.06 1.37 -1.42
N THR A 413 11.20 1.29 -2.11
CA THR A 413 11.26 0.77 -3.48
C THR A 413 10.62 -0.63 -3.54
N ALA A 414 11.04 -1.54 -2.66
CA ALA A 414 10.49 -2.89 -2.60
C ALA A 414 9.02 -2.92 -2.17
N SER A 415 8.59 -2.03 -1.28
CA SER A 415 7.20 -1.92 -0.84
C SER A 415 6.28 -1.42 -1.96
N GLY A 416 6.75 -0.50 -2.80
CA GLY A 416 6.02 -0.03 -3.98
C GLY A 416 5.75 -1.15 -4.98
N HIS A 417 6.74 -2.00 -5.25
CA HIS A 417 6.55 -3.17 -6.13
C HIS A 417 5.57 -4.17 -5.55
N ARG A 418 5.63 -4.38 -4.24
CA ARG A 418 4.75 -5.27 -3.52
C ARG A 418 3.29 -4.82 -3.62
N ILE A 419 2.99 -3.53 -3.36
CA ILE A 419 1.62 -3.01 -3.44
C ILE A 419 1.05 -3.09 -4.86
N ILE A 420 1.85 -2.81 -5.89
CA ILE A 420 1.42 -2.91 -7.29
C ILE A 420 1.10 -4.36 -7.66
N SER A 421 1.89 -5.33 -7.21
CA SER A 421 1.62 -6.76 -7.43
C SER A 421 0.37 -7.25 -6.67
N MET A 422 0.00 -6.59 -5.58
CA MET A 422 -1.20 -6.90 -4.78
C MET A 422 -2.49 -6.28 -5.33
N LEU A 423 -2.44 -5.34 -6.29
CA LEU A 423 -3.63 -4.63 -6.79
C LEU A 423 -4.81 -5.56 -7.16
N PRO A 424 -4.61 -6.75 -7.76
CA PRO A 424 -5.71 -7.66 -8.06
C PRO A 424 -6.52 -8.09 -6.83
N THR A 425 -5.90 -8.14 -5.64
CA THR A 425 -6.59 -8.52 -4.39
C THR A 425 -7.55 -7.43 -3.88
N PHE A 426 -7.44 -6.21 -4.39
CA PHE A 426 -8.27 -5.07 -3.98
C PHE A 426 -9.51 -4.87 -4.85
N ILE A 427 -9.59 -5.56 -6.01
CA ILE A 427 -10.62 -5.30 -7.01
C ILE A 427 -11.93 -5.98 -6.64
N TYR A 428 -11.87 -7.26 -6.31
CA TYR A 428 -13.04 -8.10 -6.09
C TYR A 428 -12.96 -8.89 -4.79
N ALA A 429 -14.14 -9.12 -4.20
CA ALA A 429 -14.27 -9.99 -3.04
C ALA A 429 -15.56 -10.84 -3.13
N GLU A 430 -15.64 -11.91 -2.34
CA GLU A 430 -16.82 -12.78 -2.32
C GLU A 430 -17.16 -13.27 -0.90
N LYS A 431 -18.44 -13.58 -0.69
CA LYS A 431 -18.95 -14.28 0.48
C LYS A 431 -20.15 -15.14 0.11
N GLY A 432 -19.94 -16.43 -0.04
CA GLY A 432 -21.01 -17.35 -0.39
C GLY A 432 -21.65 -17.03 -1.76
N LYS A 433 -22.87 -16.51 -1.76
CA LYS A 433 -23.55 -16.08 -2.99
C LYS A 433 -23.35 -14.61 -3.31
N GLU A 434 -22.76 -13.85 -2.44
CA GLU A 434 -22.47 -12.42 -2.63
C GLU A 434 -21.12 -12.24 -3.30
N PHE A 435 -21.06 -11.32 -4.24
CA PHE A 435 -19.86 -10.90 -4.93
C PHE A 435 -19.75 -9.37 -4.83
N TYR A 436 -18.56 -8.86 -4.55
CA TYR A 436 -18.31 -7.45 -4.33
C TYR A 436 -17.37 -6.92 -5.42
N VAL A 437 -17.74 -5.79 -6.02
CA VAL A 437 -16.92 -5.00 -6.90
C VAL A 437 -16.46 -3.79 -6.11
N ASN A 438 -15.23 -3.85 -5.59
CA ASN A 438 -14.65 -2.82 -4.73
C ASN A 438 -13.95 -1.74 -5.53
N GLN A 439 -13.31 -2.12 -6.66
CA GLN A 439 -12.60 -1.23 -7.57
C GLN A 439 -13.00 -1.51 -9.02
N TYR A 440 -12.97 -0.47 -9.85
CA TYR A 440 -13.48 -0.52 -11.23
C TYR A 440 -12.39 -0.60 -12.29
N MET A 441 -11.29 -1.32 -12.00
CA MET A 441 -10.26 -1.57 -13.02
C MET A 441 -10.81 -2.46 -14.13
N PRO A 442 -10.64 -2.08 -15.42
CA PRO A 442 -11.02 -2.95 -16.53
C PRO A 442 -10.30 -4.30 -16.42
N SER A 443 -11.04 -5.38 -16.24
CA SER A 443 -10.49 -6.71 -15.95
C SER A 443 -11.52 -7.80 -16.15
N GLN A 444 -11.07 -9.06 -16.08
CA GLN A 444 -11.93 -10.23 -16.10
C GLN A 444 -11.82 -10.98 -14.77
N TYR A 445 -12.93 -11.36 -14.23
CA TYR A 445 -13.01 -12.32 -13.12
C TYR A 445 -13.39 -13.70 -13.66
N ASN A 446 -12.53 -14.68 -13.44
CA ASN A 446 -12.70 -16.08 -13.84
C ASN A 446 -12.68 -16.99 -12.61
N GLY A 447 -13.78 -16.99 -11.85
CA GLY A 447 -13.95 -17.90 -10.72
C GLY A 447 -14.49 -19.25 -11.14
N LYS A 448 -14.49 -20.22 -10.23
CA LYS A 448 -14.93 -21.61 -10.48
C LYS A 448 -16.38 -21.70 -10.97
N ASP A 449 -17.28 -20.90 -10.39
CA ASP A 449 -18.72 -20.99 -10.61
C ASP A 449 -19.33 -19.71 -11.20
N PHE A 450 -18.57 -18.65 -11.29
CA PHE A 450 -19.04 -17.36 -11.75
C PHE A 450 -17.92 -16.63 -12.48
N ALA A 451 -18.25 -16.02 -13.62
CA ALA A 451 -17.29 -15.26 -14.41
C ALA A 451 -17.98 -14.03 -15.02
N PHE A 452 -17.23 -12.92 -15.10
CA PHE A 452 -17.68 -11.69 -15.74
C PHE A 452 -16.46 -10.86 -16.18
N SER A 453 -16.70 -9.88 -17.04
CA SER A 453 -15.72 -8.86 -17.39
C SER A 453 -16.23 -7.47 -17.03
N ILE A 454 -15.33 -6.58 -16.62
CA ILE A 454 -15.57 -5.14 -16.54
C ILE A 454 -14.76 -4.48 -17.65
N THR A 455 -15.46 -3.74 -18.52
CA THR A 455 -14.88 -2.96 -19.60
C THR A 455 -15.14 -1.48 -19.38
N GLY A 456 -14.43 -0.64 -20.12
CA GLY A 456 -14.40 0.81 -19.97
C GLY A 456 -12.97 1.28 -19.75
N ASN A 457 -12.79 2.56 -19.52
CA ASN A 457 -11.46 3.15 -19.28
C ASN A 457 -11.45 3.96 -17.97
N TYR A 458 -11.97 3.35 -16.91
CA TYR A 458 -11.98 3.98 -15.59
C TYR A 458 -10.54 4.13 -15.05
N PRO A 459 -10.18 5.26 -14.42
CA PRO A 459 -11.01 6.44 -14.09
C PRO A 459 -11.01 7.54 -15.19
N GLU A 460 -10.45 7.31 -16.38
CA GLU A 460 -10.49 8.30 -17.46
C GLU A 460 -11.93 8.52 -17.98
N SER A 461 -12.70 7.43 -18.07
CA SER A 461 -14.09 7.43 -18.49
C SER A 461 -15.04 7.25 -17.30
N GLU A 462 -16.17 7.90 -17.38
CA GLU A 462 -17.28 7.76 -16.44
C GLU A 462 -18.10 6.47 -16.65
N ASN A 463 -17.96 5.87 -17.84
CA ASN A 463 -18.79 4.75 -18.29
C ASN A 463 -18.04 3.42 -18.17
N MET A 464 -18.69 2.45 -17.55
CA MET A 464 -18.21 1.07 -17.40
C MET A 464 -19.36 0.11 -17.70
N GLU A 465 -19.01 -1.06 -18.25
CA GLU A 465 -19.96 -2.15 -18.46
C GLU A 465 -19.42 -3.43 -17.80
N LEU A 466 -20.24 -4.05 -16.95
CA LEU A 466 -19.99 -5.39 -16.44
C LEU A 466 -20.85 -6.38 -17.22
N VAL A 467 -20.21 -7.39 -17.84
CA VAL A 467 -20.88 -8.41 -18.65
C VAL A 467 -20.66 -9.78 -17.99
N ILE A 468 -21.77 -10.50 -17.77
CA ILE A 468 -21.73 -11.86 -17.23
C ILE A 468 -21.28 -12.83 -18.31
N GLU A 469 -20.24 -13.63 -18.02
CA GLU A 469 -19.63 -14.59 -18.94
C GLU A 469 -19.86 -16.05 -18.55
N SER A 470 -20.43 -16.29 -17.38
CA SER A 470 -20.77 -17.63 -16.88
C SER A 470 -21.72 -18.37 -17.82
N GLU A 471 -21.31 -19.55 -18.33
CA GLU A 471 -22.13 -20.37 -19.24
C GLU A 471 -23.47 -20.81 -18.64
N LYS A 472 -23.50 -21.07 -17.32
CA LYS A 472 -24.71 -21.46 -16.61
C LYS A 472 -25.21 -20.32 -15.75
N ALA A 473 -26.48 -20.00 -15.86
CA ALA A 473 -27.12 -18.99 -15.03
C ALA A 473 -27.00 -19.32 -13.52
N LYS A 474 -26.62 -18.33 -12.73
CA LYS A 474 -26.35 -18.43 -11.29
C LYS A 474 -27.16 -17.41 -10.48
N ASN A 475 -27.75 -17.87 -9.37
CA ASN A 475 -28.32 -16.96 -8.38
C ASN A 475 -27.19 -16.37 -7.55
N LYS A 476 -26.89 -15.11 -7.79
CA LYS A 476 -25.84 -14.35 -7.08
C LYS A 476 -26.33 -12.94 -6.75
N THR A 477 -25.77 -12.36 -5.71
CA THR A 477 -25.89 -10.93 -5.43
C THR A 477 -24.59 -10.27 -5.84
N ILE A 478 -24.64 -9.30 -6.73
CA ILE A 478 -23.51 -8.44 -7.07
C ILE A 478 -23.67 -7.15 -6.28
N ASN A 479 -22.70 -6.87 -5.42
CA ASN A 479 -22.61 -5.65 -4.62
C ASN A 479 -21.66 -4.70 -5.33
N LEU A 480 -22.17 -3.61 -5.91
CA LEU A 480 -21.37 -2.58 -6.58
C LEU A 480 -21.06 -1.47 -5.58
N ARG A 481 -19.80 -1.18 -5.32
CA ARG A 481 -19.43 0.01 -4.53
C ARG A 481 -19.83 1.27 -5.32
N ILE A 482 -20.62 2.12 -4.71
CA ILE A 482 -20.93 3.45 -5.24
C ILE A 482 -20.00 4.46 -4.57
N PRO A 483 -19.06 5.07 -5.31
CA PRO A 483 -18.09 5.99 -4.72
C PRO A 483 -18.75 7.16 -3.99
N SER A 484 -18.21 7.55 -2.84
CA SER A 484 -18.75 8.67 -2.06
C SER A 484 -18.63 10.03 -2.78
N TRP A 485 -17.66 10.18 -3.66
CA TRP A 485 -17.43 11.40 -4.44
C TRP A 485 -18.43 11.56 -5.60
N CYS A 486 -19.14 10.50 -6.01
CA CYS A 486 -20.08 10.54 -7.15
C CYS A 486 -21.48 10.91 -6.68
N GLU A 487 -21.87 12.18 -6.90
CA GLU A 487 -23.17 12.69 -6.43
C GLU A 487 -24.37 12.12 -7.17
N ASN A 488 -24.24 11.82 -8.46
CA ASN A 488 -25.33 11.41 -9.34
C ASN A 488 -25.03 10.07 -10.07
N PRO A 489 -24.78 8.96 -9.35
CA PRO A 489 -24.48 7.69 -9.97
C PRO A 489 -25.69 7.14 -10.73
N LYS A 490 -25.41 6.46 -11.86
CA LYS A 490 -26.45 5.78 -12.65
C LYS A 490 -26.04 4.35 -12.89
N VAL A 491 -26.96 3.44 -12.65
CA VAL A 491 -26.78 2.00 -12.94
C VAL A 491 -28.03 1.49 -13.66
N SER A 492 -27.81 0.64 -14.67
CA SER A 492 -28.91 -0.09 -15.30
C SER A 492 -28.52 -1.55 -15.51
N VAL A 493 -29.50 -2.43 -15.48
CA VAL A 493 -29.33 -3.86 -15.72
C VAL A 493 -30.15 -4.25 -16.94
N ASN A 494 -29.47 -4.72 -18.00
CA ASN A 494 -30.08 -5.07 -19.29
C ASN A 494 -30.93 -3.92 -19.88
N GLY A 495 -30.51 -2.67 -19.65
CA GLY A 495 -31.19 -1.46 -20.11
C GLY A 495 -32.23 -0.90 -19.13
N GLU A 496 -32.62 -1.64 -18.10
CA GLU A 496 -33.55 -1.18 -17.06
C GLU A 496 -32.81 -0.41 -15.97
N ALA A 497 -33.21 0.85 -15.73
CA ALA A 497 -32.58 1.70 -14.72
C ALA A 497 -32.85 1.17 -13.30
N VAL A 498 -31.81 1.22 -12.47
CA VAL A 498 -31.92 0.90 -11.03
C VAL A 498 -32.18 2.19 -10.27
N ALA A 499 -33.15 2.14 -9.36
CA ALA A 499 -33.53 3.26 -8.49
C ALA A 499 -32.73 3.26 -7.17
N ASP A 500 -32.85 4.35 -6.41
CA ASP A 500 -32.36 4.50 -5.03
C ASP A 500 -30.87 4.21 -4.82
N ILE A 501 -30.03 4.64 -5.79
CA ILE A 501 -28.59 4.49 -5.71
C ILE A 501 -28.01 5.56 -4.76
N LYS A 502 -27.26 5.13 -3.73
CA LYS A 502 -26.72 6.04 -2.72
C LYS A 502 -25.18 6.09 -2.78
N PRO A 503 -24.57 7.28 -2.96
CA PRO A 503 -23.12 7.43 -2.83
C PRO A 503 -22.59 6.93 -1.46
N GLY A 504 -21.38 6.42 -1.44
CA GLY A 504 -20.73 5.93 -0.22
C GLY A 504 -21.35 4.63 0.32
N THR A 505 -21.99 3.82 -0.53
CA THR A 505 -22.62 2.55 -0.12
C THR A 505 -22.37 1.44 -1.16
N TYR A 506 -22.83 0.22 -0.85
CA TYR A 506 -22.92 -0.87 -1.83
C TYR A 506 -24.33 -0.99 -2.38
N LEU A 507 -24.47 -0.89 -3.70
CA LEU A 507 -25.71 -1.21 -4.42
C LEU A 507 -25.81 -2.73 -4.59
N LYS A 508 -26.86 -3.34 -4.02
CA LYS A 508 -27.10 -4.79 -4.06
C LYS A 508 -28.01 -5.17 -5.23
N LEU A 509 -27.49 -5.95 -6.15
CA LEU A 509 -28.20 -6.46 -7.32
C LEU A 509 -28.37 -7.99 -7.19
N SER A 510 -29.51 -8.44 -6.67
CA SER A 510 -29.79 -9.86 -6.43
C SER A 510 -30.72 -10.42 -7.51
N ARG A 511 -30.21 -11.35 -8.32
CA ARG A 511 -31.01 -12.03 -9.37
C ARG A 511 -30.33 -13.32 -9.86
N LYS A 512 -30.99 -14.00 -10.77
CA LYS A 512 -30.41 -15.09 -11.54
C LYS A 512 -29.71 -14.51 -12.75
N TRP A 513 -28.39 -14.46 -12.70
CA TRP A 513 -27.53 -13.94 -13.76
C TRP A 513 -27.27 -14.99 -14.83
N GLY A 514 -27.50 -14.65 -16.09
CA GLY A 514 -27.22 -15.47 -17.27
C GLY A 514 -26.09 -14.88 -18.12
N LYS A 515 -25.50 -15.70 -18.99
CA LYS A 515 -24.49 -15.26 -19.94
C LYS A 515 -25.04 -14.12 -20.81
N GLY A 516 -24.26 -13.04 -20.92
CA GLY A 516 -24.61 -11.86 -21.67
C GLY A 516 -25.46 -10.82 -20.93
N ASP A 517 -25.90 -11.10 -19.68
CA ASP A 517 -26.48 -10.05 -18.84
C ASP A 517 -25.48 -8.92 -18.63
N LYS A 518 -25.99 -7.68 -18.69
CA LYS A 518 -25.16 -6.47 -18.64
C LYS A 518 -25.56 -5.57 -17.48
N ILE A 519 -24.56 -5.03 -16.81
CA ILE A 519 -24.72 -3.93 -15.87
C ILE A 519 -23.96 -2.73 -16.43
N ASN A 520 -24.69 -1.68 -16.83
CA ASN A 520 -24.06 -0.42 -17.23
C ASN A 520 -23.95 0.48 -16.01
N ILE A 521 -22.77 1.03 -15.79
CA ILE A 521 -22.39 1.84 -14.62
C ILE A 521 -21.87 3.17 -15.12
N ILE A 522 -22.44 4.27 -14.65
CA ILE A 522 -22.02 5.63 -15.00
C ILE A 522 -21.79 6.39 -13.71
N PHE A 523 -20.57 6.84 -13.50
CA PHE A 523 -20.16 7.72 -12.41
C PHE A 523 -19.77 9.09 -12.95
N PRO A 524 -20.70 10.04 -13.05
CA PRO A 524 -20.39 11.42 -13.48
C PRO A 524 -19.30 12.02 -12.61
N MET A 525 -18.24 12.51 -13.26
CA MET A 525 -17.04 13.04 -12.59
C MET A 525 -17.04 14.56 -12.68
N GLU A 526 -17.39 15.21 -11.58
CA GLU A 526 -17.33 16.66 -11.50
C GLU A 526 -15.89 17.17 -11.48
N GLU A 527 -15.67 18.26 -12.21
CA GLU A 527 -14.47 19.07 -12.19
C GLU A 527 -14.61 20.15 -11.13
N LYS A 528 -13.76 20.12 -10.10
CA LYS A 528 -13.85 21.09 -9.01
C LYS A 528 -12.51 21.42 -8.38
N TRP A 529 -12.46 22.59 -7.76
CA TRP A 529 -11.34 23.04 -6.95
C TRP A 529 -11.62 22.76 -5.47
N ILE A 530 -10.71 22.04 -4.83
CA ILE A 530 -10.78 21.71 -3.41
C ILE A 530 -9.86 22.65 -2.64
N SER A 531 -10.40 23.41 -1.70
CA SER A 531 -9.60 24.27 -0.83
C SER A 531 -8.70 23.47 0.12
N ARG A 532 -7.46 23.90 0.29
CA ARG A 532 -6.55 23.28 1.24
C ARG A 532 -7.00 23.42 2.70
N SER A 533 -7.74 24.46 3.04
CA SER A 533 -8.27 24.64 4.39
C SER A 533 -9.12 23.45 4.89
N HIS A 534 -9.63 22.62 3.98
CA HIS A 534 -10.30 21.37 4.30
C HIS A 534 -9.33 20.23 4.67
N HIS A 535 -8.04 20.38 4.39
CA HIS A 535 -7.03 19.35 4.62
C HIS A 535 -5.98 19.76 5.65
N SER A 536 -5.55 21.02 5.65
CA SER A 536 -4.63 21.57 6.64
C SER A 536 -4.67 23.10 6.57
N LYS A 537 -4.67 23.75 7.71
CA LYS A 537 -4.56 25.21 7.81
C LYS A 537 -3.13 25.73 8.00
N TYR A 538 -2.16 24.82 8.07
CA TYR A 538 -0.77 25.18 8.26
C TYR A 538 0.06 24.86 7.00
N ILE A 539 0.98 25.75 6.71
CA ILE A 539 2.09 25.51 5.78
C ILE A 539 3.35 25.25 6.58
N SER A 540 4.18 24.34 6.09
CA SER A 540 5.52 24.15 6.61
C SER A 540 6.55 24.76 5.68
N TYR A 541 7.63 25.23 6.24
CA TYR A 541 8.82 25.60 5.50
C TYR A 541 10.07 25.18 6.27
N ARG A 542 11.12 24.85 5.55
CA ARG A 542 12.37 24.40 6.15
C ARG A 542 13.31 25.59 6.27
N LEU A 543 13.84 25.81 7.47
CA LEU A 543 14.90 26.80 7.69
C LEU A 543 16.25 26.28 7.18
N PRO A 544 17.22 27.19 6.92
CA PRO A 544 18.58 26.81 6.49
C PRO A 544 19.33 25.88 7.43
N GLY A 545 18.86 25.53 8.57
CA GLY A 545 19.42 24.53 9.49
C GLY A 545 18.74 23.17 9.45
N GLY A 546 17.76 22.97 8.56
CA GLY A 546 16.97 21.74 8.48
C GLY A 546 15.78 21.69 9.44
N GLU A 547 15.63 22.69 10.30
CA GLU A 547 14.49 22.81 11.22
C GLU A 547 13.21 23.13 10.43
N VAL A 548 12.13 22.43 10.76
CA VAL A 548 10.82 22.65 10.12
C VAL A 548 10.03 23.60 10.96
N MET A 549 9.61 24.71 10.34
CA MET A 549 8.73 25.71 10.95
C MET A 549 7.32 25.60 10.36
N TYR A 550 6.32 25.79 11.19
CA TYR A 550 4.92 25.77 10.79
C TYR A 550 4.33 27.16 10.93
N LYS A 551 3.60 27.57 9.89
CA LYS A 551 2.91 28.86 9.89
C LYS A 551 1.49 28.66 9.42
N GLU A 552 0.55 29.33 10.06
CA GLU A 552 -0.84 29.34 9.60
C GLU A 552 -0.93 30.02 8.21
N GLU A 553 -1.64 29.40 7.29
CA GLU A 553 -1.86 29.97 5.97
C GLU A 553 -2.70 31.25 6.09
N PRO A 554 -2.27 32.39 5.51
CA PRO A 554 -3.10 33.58 5.45
C PRO A 554 -4.42 33.29 4.75
N ALA A 555 -5.53 33.77 5.30
CA ALA A 555 -6.87 33.50 4.77
C ALA A 555 -7.07 33.97 3.32
N ASP A 556 -6.32 34.99 2.91
CA ASP A 556 -6.30 35.56 1.55
C ASP A 556 -5.42 34.81 0.56
N LYS A 557 -4.69 33.76 1.02
CA LYS A 557 -3.73 32.99 0.23
C LYS A 557 -3.89 31.48 0.41
N ILE A 558 -5.12 31.01 0.45
CA ILE A 558 -5.40 29.57 0.57
C ILE A 558 -5.24 28.92 -0.81
N PRO A 559 -4.36 27.92 -0.98
CA PRO A 559 -4.25 27.19 -2.23
C PRO A 559 -5.37 26.18 -2.42
N TYR A 560 -5.58 25.81 -3.68
CA TYR A 560 -6.59 24.87 -4.15
C TYR A 560 -5.95 23.75 -4.95
N ALA A 561 -6.53 22.55 -4.89
CA ALA A 561 -6.23 21.45 -5.77
C ALA A 561 -7.35 21.25 -6.79
N PHE A 562 -7.00 21.08 -8.06
CA PHE A 562 -7.96 20.70 -9.07
C PHE A 562 -8.20 19.19 -9.06
N VAL A 563 -9.45 18.77 -9.08
CA VAL A 563 -9.84 17.35 -9.09
C VAL A 563 -10.94 17.11 -10.12
N ARG A 564 -10.98 15.86 -10.65
CA ARG A 564 -12.09 15.35 -11.44
C ARG A 564 -12.48 13.97 -10.94
N GLY A 565 -13.64 13.86 -10.32
CA GLY A 565 -14.02 12.62 -9.63
C GLY A 565 -12.94 12.20 -8.64
N PRO A 566 -12.35 10.98 -8.78
CA PRO A 566 -11.32 10.49 -7.87
C PRO A 566 -9.90 10.98 -8.23
N ILE A 567 -9.71 11.61 -9.38
CA ILE A 567 -8.39 12.01 -9.90
C ILE A 567 -7.98 13.38 -9.32
N VAL A 568 -6.79 13.44 -8.73
CA VAL A 568 -6.13 14.67 -8.31
C VAL A 568 -5.15 15.12 -9.39
N TYR A 569 -5.13 16.41 -9.70
CA TYR A 569 -4.29 16.96 -10.75
C TYR A 569 -3.10 17.71 -10.17
N SER A 570 -2.05 17.77 -10.94
CA SER A 570 -0.84 18.54 -10.63
C SER A 570 -0.39 19.36 -11.83
N LEU A 571 0.24 20.48 -11.55
CA LEU A 571 1.06 21.20 -12.49
C LEU A 571 2.44 20.57 -12.45
N ASP A 572 2.88 19.97 -13.55
CA ASP A 572 4.16 19.27 -13.66
C ASP A 572 5.03 19.98 -14.70
N MET A 573 6.24 20.37 -14.33
CA MET A 573 7.15 21.14 -15.18
C MET A 573 7.61 20.38 -16.42
N VAL A 574 7.54 19.06 -16.43
CA VAL A 574 7.78 18.26 -17.65
C VAL A 574 6.88 18.71 -18.80
N TRP A 575 5.64 19.06 -18.49
CA TRP A 575 4.62 19.49 -19.46
C TRP A 575 4.46 21.01 -19.55
N ASN A 576 5.18 21.76 -18.70
CA ASN A 576 5.12 23.21 -18.58
C ASN A 576 6.50 23.83 -18.72
N LYS A 577 7.26 23.43 -19.73
CA LYS A 577 8.68 23.84 -19.95
C LYS A 577 8.89 25.35 -20.00
N GLN A 578 7.90 26.12 -20.47
CA GLN A 578 7.95 27.58 -20.52
C GLN A 578 8.07 28.22 -19.13
N LEU A 579 7.80 27.45 -18.06
CA LEU A 579 7.92 27.91 -16.68
C LEU A 579 9.26 27.54 -16.05
N CYS A 580 10.04 26.69 -16.71
CA CYS A 580 11.35 26.27 -16.25
C CYS A 580 12.38 27.39 -16.46
N ASN A 581 12.61 28.19 -15.44
CA ASN A 581 13.77 29.06 -15.32
C ASN A 581 14.66 28.55 -14.18
N ASP A 582 15.97 28.83 -14.28
CA ASP A 582 16.99 28.33 -13.34
C ASP A 582 16.83 28.80 -11.88
N ASP A 583 15.88 29.69 -11.60
CA ASP A 583 15.63 30.32 -10.30
C ASP A 583 14.21 30.05 -9.75
N VAL A 584 13.57 28.91 -10.05
CA VAL A 584 12.23 28.61 -9.53
C VAL A 584 12.29 28.20 -8.06
N ASP A 585 11.84 29.07 -7.18
CA ASP A 585 11.54 28.70 -5.78
C ASP A 585 10.24 27.89 -5.73
N MET A 586 10.38 26.59 -5.46
CA MET A 586 9.31 25.62 -5.40
C MET A 586 8.15 26.02 -4.50
N GLU A 587 8.42 26.71 -3.40
CA GLU A 587 7.38 27.09 -2.44
C GLU A 587 6.68 28.41 -2.82
N GLN A 588 7.37 29.30 -3.52
CA GLN A 588 6.82 30.61 -3.87
C GLN A 588 6.38 30.70 -5.33
N ASP A 589 7.14 30.14 -6.26
CA ASP A 589 6.90 30.36 -7.70
C ASP A 589 5.87 29.38 -8.29
N MET A 590 5.69 28.18 -7.67
CA MET A 590 4.68 27.21 -8.07
C MET A 590 3.24 27.61 -7.63
N ARG A 591 3.10 28.66 -6.84
CA ARG A 591 1.82 29.21 -6.41
C ARG A 591 1.18 30.05 -7.53
N MET A 592 1.04 29.44 -8.70
CA MET A 592 0.42 30.13 -9.81
C MET A 592 -1.04 30.38 -9.56
N ASN A 593 -1.48 31.60 -9.90
CA ASN A 593 -2.87 31.95 -9.87
C ASN A 593 -3.53 31.51 -11.18
N VAL A 594 -4.28 30.41 -11.15
CA VAL A 594 -5.04 29.92 -12.30
C VAL A 594 -6.20 30.86 -12.56
N THR A 595 -6.24 31.48 -13.74
CA THR A 595 -7.16 32.57 -14.12
C THR A 595 -8.30 32.12 -15.03
N SER A 596 -8.23 30.91 -15.60
CA SER A 596 -9.29 30.39 -16.47
C SER A 596 -9.79 29.02 -15.98
N LYS A 597 -11.00 28.66 -16.39
CA LYS A 597 -11.51 27.29 -16.21
C LYS A 597 -10.64 26.33 -17.01
N PRO A 598 -10.16 25.22 -16.40
CA PRO A 598 -9.44 24.18 -17.12
C PRO A 598 -10.28 23.55 -18.23
N THR A 599 -9.68 23.31 -19.39
CA THR A 599 -10.34 22.72 -20.57
C THR A 599 -9.59 21.46 -20.96
N ALA A 600 -10.30 20.35 -21.14
CA ALA A 600 -9.71 19.07 -21.51
C ALA A 600 -9.00 19.13 -22.87
N ILE A 601 -7.80 18.58 -22.94
CA ILE A 601 -6.98 18.46 -24.14
C ILE A 601 -6.54 17.00 -24.37
N ASN A 602 -5.98 16.73 -25.54
CA ASN A 602 -5.39 15.42 -25.83
C ASN A 602 -4.21 15.13 -24.89
N LYS A 603 -4.11 13.88 -24.45
CA LYS A 603 -2.97 13.43 -23.63
C LYS A 603 -1.68 13.57 -24.43
N PRO A 604 -0.61 14.14 -23.84
CA PRO A 604 0.71 14.23 -24.48
C PRO A 604 1.29 12.84 -24.80
N ARG A 605 0.95 11.83 -24.02
CA ARG A 605 1.36 10.42 -24.22
C ARG A 605 0.17 9.48 -23.99
N LYS A 606 0.11 8.41 -24.77
CA LYS A 606 -1.00 7.43 -24.69
C LYS A 606 -1.03 6.64 -23.39
N ASP A 607 0.13 6.38 -22.79
CA ASP A 607 0.35 5.61 -21.56
C ASP A 607 0.10 6.42 -20.26
N MET A 608 -0.15 7.73 -20.38
CA MET A 608 -0.56 8.57 -19.25
C MET A 608 -2.00 8.29 -18.83
N LEU A 609 -2.27 8.47 -17.52
CA LEU A 609 -3.64 8.65 -17.05
C LEU A 609 -4.18 9.97 -17.60
N GLY A 610 -5.44 9.99 -18.03
CA GLY A 610 -6.16 11.17 -18.52
C GLY A 610 -7.49 11.38 -17.81
N PRO A 611 -8.28 12.36 -18.21
CA PRO A 611 -7.94 13.43 -19.17
C PRO A 611 -6.85 14.38 -18.66
N VAL A 612 -6.28 15.16 -19.58
CA VAL A 612 -5.32 16.23 -19.30
C VAL A 612 -6.00 17.56 -19.60
N TYR A 613 -5.66 18.60 -18.86
CA TYR A 613 -6.32 19.91 -18.99
C TYR A 613 -5.31 21.01 -19.31
N GLN A 614 -5.76 21.98 -20.08
CA GLN A 614 -5.08 23.26 -20.28
C GLN A 614 -5.85 24.37 -19.56
N ALA A 615 -5.14 25.28 -18.94
CA ALA A 615 -5.70 26.49 -18.32
C ALA A 615 -4.74 27.66 -18.52
N LYS A 616 -5.23 28.88 -18.23
CA LYS A 616 -4.39 30.08 -18.13
C LYS A 616 -4.05 30.35 -16.67
N ALA A 617 -2.85 30.81 -16.42
CA ALA A 617 -2.40 31.19 -15.09
C ALA A 617 -1.53 32.46 -15.14
N LEU A 618 -1.49 33.21 -14.06
CA LEU A 618 -0.54 34.31 -13.87
C LEU A 618 0.75 33.76 -13.27
N TYR A 619 1.84 33.98 -14.01
CA TYR A 619 3.19 33.66 -13.57
C TYR A 619 4.09 34.88 -13.71
N LYS A 620 4.66 35.33 -12.57
CA LYS A 620 5.51 36.56 -12.55
C LYS A 620 4.86 37.76 -13.23
N GLY A 621 3.53 37.92 -13.08
CA GLY A 621 2.76 39.05 -13.64
C GLY A 621 2.36 38.89 -15.10
N SER A 622 2.71 37.81 -15.79
CA SER A 622 2.34 37.52 -17.16
C SER A 622 1.36 36.36 -17.23
N GLU A 623 0.38 36.43 -18.13
CA GLU A 623 -0.53 35.33 -18.42
C GLU A 623 0.20 34.27 -19.28
N VAL A 624 0.17 33.00 -18.82
CA VAL A 624 0.77 31.87 -19.51
C VAL A 624 -0.23 30.71 -19.61
N ASP A 625 -0.08 29.90 -20.64
CA ASP A 625 -0.81 28.63 -20.72
C ASP A 625 -0.13 27.57 -19.85
N VAL A 626 -0.92 26.83 -19.07
CA VAL A 626 -0.46 25.75 -18.21
C VAL A 626 -1.19 24.45 -18.49
N VAL A 627 -0.49 23.34 -18.34
CA VAL A 627 -1.03 21.98 -18.48
C VAL A 627 -1.14 21.34 -17.12
N LEU A 628 -2.34 20.90 -16.75
CA LEU A 628 -2.63 20.14 -15.55
C LEU A 628 -2.77 18.66 -15.90
N THR A 629 -1.96 17.81 -15.29
CA THR A 629 -1.97 16.36 -15.50
C THR A 629 -2.39 15.62 -14.23
N PRO A 630 -3.04 14.45 -14.33
CA PRO A 630 -3.25 13.61 -13.17
C PRO A 630 -1.95 13.39 -12.38
N PHE A 631 -2.03 13.49 -11.07
CA PHE A 631 -0.88 13.34 -10.16
C PHE A 631 -0.17 11.98 -10.34
N ALA A 632 -0.90 10.93 -10.69
CA ALA A 632 -0.33 9.62 -11.02
C ALA A 632 0.75 9.66 -12.11
N ASN A 633 0.80 10.71 -12.92
CA ASN A 633 1.77 10.84 -14.02
C ASN A 633 3.10 11.48 -13.58
N ILE A 634 3.21 12.06 -12.40
CA ILE A 634 4.44 12.74 -11.96
C ILE A 634 5.63 11.78 -11.75
N GLY A 635 5.38 10.51 -11.58
CA GLY A 635 6.42 9.48 -11.48
C GLY A 635 7.20 9.26 -12.77
N GLN A 636 6.83 9.93 -13.85
CA GLN A 636 7.43 9.77 -15.16
C GLN A 636 8.72 10.60 -15.26
N TRP A 637 9.85 9.91 -15.50
CA TRP A 637 11.17 10.52 -15.78
C TRP A 637 11.29 11.05 -17.19
N PHE A 638 10.28 10.78 -17.97
CA PHE A 638 10.32 10.96 -19.40
C PHE A 638 10.28 12.43 -19.75
N ARG A 639 11.28 12.87 -20.51
CA ARG A 639 11.22 14.08 -21.30
C ARG A 639 10.71 13.73 -22.69
N PRO A 640 9.74 14.46 -23.24
CA PRO A 640 9.24 14.24 -24.59
C PRO A 640 10.33 14.25 -25.68
N ASP A 641 11.47 14.86 -25.40
CA ASP A 641 12.61 15.05 -26.28
C ASP A 641 13.76 14.04 -26.08
N GLY A 642 13.56 13.04 -25.20
CA GLY A 642 14.57 12.01 -24.92
C GLY A 642 15.80 12.52 -24.15
N VAL A 643 15.79 13.75 -23.65
CA VAL A 643 16.91 14.32 -22.89
C VAL A 643 16.94 13.74 -21.48
N LYS A 644 18.04 13.07 -21.10
CA LYS A 644 18.25 12.63 -19.72
C LYS A 644 18.26 13.82 -18.76
N PRO A 645 17.73 13.66 -17.54
CA PRO A 645 17.76 14.72 -16.54
C PRO A 645 19.18 15.19 -16.28
N GLN A 646 19.40 16.49 -16.34
CA GLN A 646 20.62 17.08 -15.80
C GLN A 646 20.51 17.11 -14.27
N LYS A 647 21.65 17.04 -13.57
CA LYS A 647 21.75 16.96 -12.11
C LYS A 647 21.15 18.16 -11.34
N ASN A 648 20.80 19.26 -12.02
CA ASN A 648 20.22 20.47 -11.44
C ASN A 648 18.83 20.67 -12.03
N ALA A 649 17.90 20.45 -11.37
CA ALA A 649 16.68 19.73 -11.58
C ALA A 649 15.36 20.46 -11.46
N ASP A 650 15.30 21.76 -11.72
CA ASP A 650 14.04 22.54 -11.70
C ASP A 650 13.00 22.06 -12.73
N ALA A 651 13.45 21.37 -13.79
CA ALA A 651 12.58 20.76 -14.80
C ALA A 651 11.76 19.56 -14.31
N PHE A 652 11.92 19.13 -13.05
CA PHE A 652 11.23 17.96 -12.50
C PHE A 652 10.27 18.28 -11.36
N THR A 653 10.05 19.55 -11.10
CA THR A 653 9.16 20.00 -10.06
C THR A 653 7.68 19.83 -10.46
N TYR A 654 6.86 19.65 -9.46
CA TYR A 654 5.41 19.53 -9.63
C TYR A 654 4.67 20.08 -8.41
N ALA A 655 3.42 20.50 -8.59
CA ALA A 655 2.57 20.96 -7.50
C ALA A 655 1.10 20.58 -7.71
N ILE A 656 0.48 20.04 -6.67
CA ILE A 656 -0.97 19.85 -6.60
C ILE A 656 -1.64 21.15 -6.16
N TRP A 657 -1.05 21.82 -5.16
CA TRP A 657 -1.64 22.98 -4.51
C TRP A 657 -1.26 24.26 -5.22
N LEU A 658 -2.24 24.89 -5.86
CA LEU A 658 -2.12 26.08 -6.70
C LEU A 658 -3.05 27.18 -6.18
N TYR A 659 -2.78 28.43 -6.49
CA TYR A 659 -3.75 29.49 -6.29
C TYR A 659 -4.76 29.54 -7.46
N LYS A 660 -5.95 29.98 -7.14
CA LYS A 660 -7.04 30.18 -8.08
C LYS A 660 -7.46 31.67 -8.00
N ALA A 661 -7.59 32.33 -9.14
CA ALA A 661 -8.25 33.63 -9.18
C ALA A 661 -9.73 33.48 -8.82
N GLU A 662 -10.30 34.49 -8.16
CA GLU A 662 -11.71 34.57 -7.84
C GLU A 662 -12.61 34.55 -9.08
#